data_9c13172cb0e5dd94d45823366808b4b3
#
_entry.id   9c13172cb0e5dd94d45823366808b4b3
#
_cell.length_a   1.000
_cell.length_b   1.000
_cell.length_c   1.000
_cell.angle_alpha   90.00
_cell.angle_beta   90.00
_cell.angle_gamma   90.00
#
_symmetry.space_group_name_H-M   'P 1'
#
loop_
_entity.id
_entity.type
_entity.pdbx_description
1 polymer ?
#
loop_
_entity_poly.entity_id
_entity_poly.type
_entity_poly.pdbx_seq_one_letter_code
_entity_poly.pdbx_strand_id
1 'polypeptide(L)'
;MRFIVKSFIFMFISLVVVIIGLYTYAYLSPKLDLKTSGSLYLYDNQNELLYQGSRSNEWANLEDINENLVNAVIAVEDKNFYDHHGFDYLRIAKAMLTNIKKKSIVQGASTISQQYIKNLYLDFDKTWGRKIEEAFLTLELEVHYDKDDILEGYLNTINYGQGNMGIVNAASFYFNKKPKDLTLEEAIVLAGIPKNPAGYNPVSNYEASINRAWVVAKSMLNNGYIDENTYNNLFKEKLEIFGQTKKNNLQMIMYYQEAVLNELSTIKKVPASLVNAGGLKIYTTLDLNEQTNLEKNILKNKPNDNVQVASVIVDPKTGAVKALTGGMNYAKSQYNRALKSKRQVGSTMKPFLYYAALENNMTMSSSFKSEETTFYLSNGKTYAPQNAGNIYASKEITMAAALALSDNIYAVKTNLFLGADKMIDVAKRTGITASLDEVASLPLGTSEINILDYATGYTTFASGGYEKDLYFIEKIEDLDGNVLYEHENKNTLVINPNYTYILNEMMTSTTNSAYVDYTTPTALNIAGNLTHKYALKTGSTNTDYWIVGYNPDRLMMMWMGYDDNQFVDGSIRNSSKKIWATTIEQSLENIGDSWYELPKNVVAIPLDAVTGKPTNNVNKATLYYYVKGTEPGVSREQYVMNEEKKQED
;
A
#
# COMPACT_ATOMS: atom_id res chain seq x y z
N MET A 1 -29.94 13.07 -50.76
CA MET A 1 -30.08 14.30 -49.95
C MET A 1 -31.25 14.27 -48.98
N ARG A 2 -32.50 14.04 -49.41
CA ARG A 2 -33.68 13.97 -48.48
C ARG A 2 -33.58 12.89 -47.37
N PHE A 3 -32.99 11.73 -47.63
CA PHE A 3 -32.81 10.68 -46.63
C PHE A 3 -31.77 11.07 -45.55
N ILE A 4 -30.65 11.65 -45.94
CA ILE A 4 -29.60 12.15 -45.03
C ILE A 4 -30.16 13.26 -44.12
N VAL A 5 -30.94 14.19 -44.67
CA VAL A 5 -31.59 15.28 -43.91
C VAL A 5 -32.59 14.70 -42.90
N LYS A 6 -33.43 13.71 -43.29
CA LYS A 6 -34.36 13.03 -42.36
C LYS A 6 -33.62 12.27 -41.26
N SER A 7 -32.52 11.60 -41.57
CA SER A 7 -31.67 10.92 -40.56
C SER A 7 -31.04 11.93 -39.59
N PHE A 8 -30.58 13.07 -40.07
CA PHE A 8 -30.07 14.15 -39.23
C PHE A 8 -31.16 14.73 -38.32
N ILE A 9 -32.35 14.97 -38.85
CA ILE A 9 -33.48 15.48 -38.04
C ILE A 9 -33.90 14.45 -36.99
N PHE A 10 -33.99 13.17 -37.35
CA PHE A 10 -34.31 12.10 -36.41
C PHE A 10 -33.27 11.97 -35.29
N MET A 11 -31.98 12.01 -35.65
CA MET A 11 -30.87 11.97 -34.67
C MET A 11 -30.90 13.19 -33.76
N PHE A 12 -31.20 14.38 -34.27
CA PHE A 12 -31.34 15.59 -33.48
C PHE A 12 -32.53 15.51 -32.51
N ILE A 13 -33.72 15.06 -32.98
CA ILE A 13 -34.89 14.88 -32.12
C ILE A 13 -34.61 13.83 -31.05
N SER A 14 -33.98 12.70 -31.41
CA SER A 14 -33.60 11.68 -30.43
C SER A 14 -32.65 12.21 -29.36
N LEU A 15 -31.67 13.02 -29.74
CA LEU A 15 -30.74 13.69 -28.82
C LEU A 15 -31.49 14.65 -27.87
N VAL A 16 -32.41 15.45 -28.40
CA VAL A 16 -33.23 16.34 -27.58
C VAL A 16 -34.12 15.58 -26.58
N VAL A 17 -34.73 14.46 -27.02
CA VAL A 17 -35.54 13.61 -26.14
C VAL A 17 -34.68 13.01 -25.01
N VAL A 18 -33.46 12.54 -25.33
CA VAL A 18 -32.52 12.02 -24.32
C VAL A 18 -32.14 13.13 -23.33
N ILE A 19 -31.82 14.33 -23.79
CA ILE A 19 -31.47 15.46 -22.91
C ILE A 19 -32.64 15.81 -22.00
N ILE A 20 -33.86 15.92 -22.53
CA ILE A 20 -35.07 16.19 -21.71
C ILE A 20 -35.27 15.06 -20.68
N GLY A 21 -35.08 13.82 -21.09
CA GLY A 21 -35.18 12.66 -20.18
C GLY A 21 -34.16 12.74 -19.03
N LEU A 22 -32.91 13.11 -19.32
CA LEU A 22 -31.86 13.27 -18.31
C LEU A 22 -32.17 14.41 -17.32
N TYR A 23 -32.62 15.56 -17.82
CA TYR A 23 -33.02 16.67 -16.95
C TYR A 23 -34.27 16.35 -16.12
N THR A 24 -35.24 15.64 -16.69
CA THR A 24 -36.43 15.20 -15.95
C THR A 24 -36.06 14.22 -14.86
N TYR A 25 -35.16 13.27 -15.15
CA TYR A 25 -34.64 12.33 -14.16
C TYR A 25 -33.91 13.09 -13.04
N ALA A 26 -32.99 14.00 -13.37
CA ALA A 26 -32.28 14.81 -12.39
C ALA A 26 -33.20 15.65 -11.51
N TYR A 27 -34.25 16.21 -12.08
CA TYR A 27 -35.26 17.00 -11.35
C TYR A 27 -36.11 16.14 -10.40
N LEU A 28 -36.40 14.90 -10.76
CA LEU A 28 -37.17 13.96 -9.95
C LEU A 28 -36.33 13.20 -8.92
N SER A 29 -35.00 13.23 -9.07
CA SER A 29 -34.05 12.61 -8.12
C SER A 29 -34.11 13.33 -6.76
N PRO A 30 -33.83 12.64 -5.65
CA PRO A 30 -33.67 13.27 -4.35
C PRO A 30 -32.58 14.33 -4.37
N LYS A 31 -32.81 15.43 -3.65
CA LYS A 31 -31.80 16.50 -3.52
C LYS A 31 -30.54 15.94 -2.87
N LEU A 32 -29.37 16.19 -3.49
CA LEU A 32 -28.07 15.76 -2.98
C LEU A 32 -27.76 16.45 -1.64
N ASP A 33 -27.20 15.75 -0.68
CA ASP A 33 -26.75 16.38 0.56
C ASP A 33 -25.37 17.02 0.36
N LEU A 34 -25.33 18.34 0.32
CA LEU A 34 -24.11 19.12 0.12
C LEU A 34 -23.35 19.43 1.42
N LYS A 35 -24.06 19.40 2.55
CA LYS A 35 -23.47 19.67 3.87
C LYS A 35 -23.09 18.35 4.52
N THR A 36 -21.92 17.87 4.22
CA THR A 36 -21.35 16.75 4.97
C THR A 36 -20.96 17.25 6.37
N SER A 37 -21.86 17.04 7.32
CA SER A 37 -21.81 17.63 8.65
C SER A 37 -20.96 16.88 9.67
N GLY A 38 -20.23 15.86 9.27
CA GLY A 38 -19.45 15.04 10.21
C GLY A 38 -17.99 14.91 9.86
N SER A 39 -17.11 14.99 10.87
CA SER A 39 -15.71 14.56 10.74
C SER A 39 -15.62 13.04 10.82
N LEU A 40 -14.68 12.44 10.09
CA LEU A 40 -14.23 11.09 10.36
C LEU A 40 -13.26 11.14 11.54
N TYR A 41 -13.53 10.36 12.58
CA TYR A 41 -12.64 10.23 13.73
C TYR A 41 -11.92 8.90 13.64
N LEU A 42 -10.60 8.93 13.48
CA LEU A 42 -9.77 7.74 13.51
C LEU A 42 -9.11 7.61 14.88
N TYR A 43 -9.26 6.44 15.48
CA TYR A 43 -8.65 6.08 16.74
C TYR A 43 -7.62 4.96 16.52
N ASP A 44 -6.55 4.95 17.33
CA ASP A 44 -5.60 3.85 17.35
C ASP A 44 -6.13 2.63 18.13
N ASN A 45 -5.29 1.61 18.27
CA ASN A 45 -5.63 0.39 19.01
C ASN A 45 -5.76 0.58 20.54
N GLN A 46 -5.46 1.78 21.05
CA GLN A 46 -5.65 2.17 22.45
C GLN A 46 -6.83 3.13 22.63
N ASN A 47 -7.60 3.37 21.57
CA ASN A 47 -8.70 4.33 21.50
C ASN A 47 -8.26 5.80 21.67
N GLU A 48 -6.99 6.11 21.40
CA GLU A 48 -6.51 7.47 21.35
C GLU A 48 -6.82 8.09 19.97
N LEU A 49 -7.28 9.34 19.97
CA LEU A 49 -7.65 10.04 18.75
C LEU A 49 -6.40 10.36 17.91
N LEU A 50 -6.24 9.65 16.79
CA LEU A 50 -5.16 9.86 15.83
C LEU A 50 -5.40 11.03 14.89
N TYR A 51 -6.60 11.08 14.38
CA TYR A 51 -6.99 11.98 13.33
C TYR A 51 -8.47 12.30 13.48
N GLN A 52 -8.73 13.56 13.58
CA GLN A 52 -10.03 14.13 13.31
C GLN A 52 -9.95 14.69 11.92
N GLY A 53 -10.68 14.08 10.99
CA GLY A 53 -10.74 14.58 9.62
C GLY A 53 -11.05 16.07 9.66
N SER A 54 -10.25 16.85 8.97
CA SER A 54 -10.46 18.30 8.86
C SER A 54 -11.61 18.64 7.88
N ARG A 55 -12.69 17.87 7.92
CA ARG A 55 -14.00 18.41 7.68
C ARG A 55 -14.37 19.08 9.01
N SER A 56 -13.84 20.29 9.22
CA SER A 56 -14.19 21.05 10.41
C SER A 56 -15.70 21.26 10.36
N ASN A 57 -16.35 21.26 11.53
CA ASN A 57 -17.71 21.76 11.67
C ASN A 57 -17.78 23.27 11.33
N GLU A 58 -16.68 23.88 10.96
CA GLU A 58 -16.55 25.27 10.58
C GLU A 58 -16.75 25.39 9.06
N TRP A 59 -17.97 25.65 8.70
CA TRP A 59 -18.39 25.99 7.36
C TRP A 59 -18.39 27.51 7.22
N ALA A 60 -17.73 28.06 6.21
CA ALA A 60 -17.82 29.46 5.88
C ALA A 60 -18.92 29.66 4.84
N ASN A 61 -19.95 30.51 5.16
CA ASN A 61 -20.86 30.95 4.14
C ASN A 61 -20.08 31.74 3.07
N LEU A 62 -20.60 31.78 1.83
CA LEU A 62 -19.87 32.43 0.74
C LEU A 62 -19.57 33.90 1.03
N GLU A 63 -20.46 34.60 1.74
CA GLU A 63 -20.30 35.99 2.22
C GLU A 63 -19.18 36.19 3.25
N ASP A 64 -18.77 35.09 3.94
CA ASP A 64 -17.68 35.05 4.92
C ASP A 64 -16.35 34.63 4.31
N ILE A 65 -16.32 34.44 3.00
CA ILE A 65 -15.10 34.15 2.22
C ILE A 65 -14.67 35.42 1.50
N ASN A 66 -13.34 35.67 1.48
CA ASN A 66 -12.79 36.84 0.80
C ASN A 66 -13.08 36.79 -0.70
N GLU A 67 -13.63 37.87 -1.25
CA GLU A 67 -14.01 38.01 -2.66
C GLU A 67 -12.82 37.75 -3.60
N ASN A 68 -11.61 38.14 -3.23
CA ASN A 68 -10.42 37.86 -4.02
C ASN A 68 -10.14 36.36 -4.18
N LEU A 69 -10.45 35.54 -3.15
CA LEU A 69 -10.32 34.10 -3.26
C LEU A 69 -11.39 33.51 -4.18
N VAL A 70 -12.63 33.95 -4.05
CA VAL A 70 -13.74 33.53 -4.92
C VAL A 70 -13.38 33.83 -6.38
N ASN A 71 -12.96 35.05 -6.66
CA ASN A 71 -12.56 35.50 -7.99
C ASN A 71 -11.32 34.74 -8.53
N ALA A 72 -10.33 34.47 -7.68
CA ALA A 72 -9.13 33.72 -8.04
C ALA A 72 -9.45 32.27 -8.44
N VAL A 73 -10.32 31.61 -7.67
CA VAL A 73 -10.78 30.23 -7.95
C VAL A 73 -11.57 30.18 -9.26
N ILE A 74 -12.55 31.06 -9.44
CA ILE A 74 -13.33 31.14 -10.69
C ILE A 74 -12.40 31.40 -11.88
N ALA A 75 -11.52 32.39 -11.77
CA ALA A 75 -10.60 32.76 -12.86
C ALA A 75 -9.71 31.60 -13.31
N VAL A 76 -9.21 30.77 -12.39
CA VAL A 76 -8.22 29.73 -12.72
C VAL A 76 -8.85 28.37 -12.99
N GLU A 77 -9.94 28.01 -12.29
CA GLU A 77 -10.57 26.71 -12.41
C GLU A 77 -11.71 26.69 -13.42
N ASP A 78 -12.57 27.72 -13.42
CA ASP A 78 -13.79 27.72 -14.22
C ASP A 78 -14.32 29.14 -14.50
N LYS A 79 -13.69 29.85 -15.42
CA LYS A 79 -13.97 31.25 -15.68
C LYS A 79 -15.42 31.57 -16.14
N ASN A 80 -16.12 30.57 -16.69
CA ASN A 80 -17.51 30.69 -17.16
C ASN A 80 -18.48 30.02 -16.18
N PHE A 81 -18.09 29.84 -14.90
CA PHE A 81 -18.85 29.09 -13.91
C PHE A 81 -20.31 29.50 -13.79
N TYR A 82 -20.58 30.80 -13.81
CA TYR A 82 -21.94 31.32 -13.72
C TYR A 82 -22.74 31.24 -15.02
N ASP A 83 -22.08 30.99 -16.17
CA ASP A 83 -22.72 31.02 -17.50
C ASP A 83 -23.18 29.63 -17.98
N HIS A 84 -22.64 28.53 -17.41
CA HIS A 84 -22.99 27.18 -17.83
C HIS A 84 -23.76 26.41 -16.75
N HIS A 85 -24.42 25.32 -17.13
CA HIS A 85 -25.13 24.39 -16.27
C HIS A 85 -24.36 23.07 -16.10
N GLY A 86 -23.31 23.08 -15.29
CA GLY A 86 -22.49 21.93 -14.94
C GLY A 86 -21.37 21.60 -15.94
N PHE A 87 -21.53 21.93 -17.21
CA PHE A 87 -20.57 21.58 -18.29
C PHE A 87 -20.27 22.78 -19.19
N ASP A 88 -18.99 23.15 -19.29
CA ASP A 88 -18.51 24.10 -20.30
C ASP A 88 -18.16 23.35 -21.60
N TYR A 89 -19.15 23.20 -22.48
CA TYR A 89 -19.02 22.45 -23.73
C TYR A 89 -17.95 23.03 -24.67
N LEU A 90 -17.78 24.35 -24.69
CA LEU A 90 -16.76 25.02 -25.52
C LEU A 90 -15.35 24.73 -25.00
N ARG A 91 -15.18 24.75 -23.68
CA ARG A 91 -13.92 24.41 -23.02
C ARG A 91 -13.57 22.92 -23.22
N ILE A 92 -14.56 22.03 -23.12
CA ILE A 92 -14.39 20.59 -23.39
C ILE A 92 -13.92 20.37 -24.82
N ALA A 93 -14.58 20.97 -25.80
CA ALA A 93 -14.22 20.84 -27.22
C ALA A 93 -12.79 21.38 -27.49
N LYS A 94 -12.43 22.54 -26.93
CA LYS A 94 -11.10 23.13 -27.06
C LYS A 94 -10.00 22.27 -26.40
N ALA A 95 -10.27 21.73 -25.22
CA ALA A 95 -9.33 20.83 -24.54
C ALA A 95 -9.13 19.54 -25.32
N MET A 96 -10.20 18.96 -25.87
CA MET A 96 -10.14 17.76 -26.71
C MET A 96 -9.28 18.00 -27.97
N LEU A 97 -9.49 19.11 -28.68
CA LEU A 97 -8.67 19.48 -29.86
C LEU A 97 -7.19 19.68 -29.49
N THR A 98 -6.92 20.31 -28.32
CA THR A 98 -5.55 20.53 -27.85
C THR A 98 -4.85 19.22 -27.51
N ASN A 99 -5.54 18.32 -26.82
CA ASN A 99 -5.02 17.02 -26.44
C ASN A 99 -4.75 16.12 -27.66
N ILE A 100 -5.63 16.15 -28.67
CA ILE A 100 -5.42 15.44 -29.93
C ILE A 100 -4.19 16.01 -30.69
N LYS A 101 -4.07 17.33 -30.78
CA LYS A 101 -2.90 17.97 -31.45
C LYS A 101 -1.58 17.62 -30.75
N LYS A 102 -1.57 17.54 -29.41
CA LYS A 102 -0.37 17.26 -28.63
C LYS A 102 -0.14 15.76 -28.39
N LYS A 103 -1.05 14.88 -28.86
CA LYS A 103 -1.03 13.43 -28.65
C LYS A 103 -0.83 13.02 -27.18
N SER A 104 -1.27 13.85 -26.25
CA SER A 104 -1.17 13.64 -24.79
C SER A 104 -2.23 14.46 -24.07
N ILE A 105 -2.64 14.02 -22.90
CA ILE A 105 -3.61 14.75 -22.05
C ILE A 105 -2.86 15.87 -21.32
N VAL A 106 -2.85 17.07 -21.92
CA VAL A 106 -2.17 18.27 -21.39
C VAL A 106 -3.13 19.30 -20.81
N GLN A 107 -4.42 19.21 -21.15
CA GLN A 107 -5.43 20.16 -20.70
C GLN A 107 -6.68 19.43 -20.19
N GLY A 108 -7.07 19.74 -18.93
CA GLY A 108 -8.33 19.33 -18.35
C GLY A 108 -9.44 20.36 -18.63
N ALA A 109 -10.69 19.90 -18.63
CA ALA A 109 -11.86 20.72 -18.87
C ALA A 109 -12.96 20.52 -17.82
N SER A 110 -12.65 19.95 -16.66
CA SER A 110 -13.62 19.76 -15.58
C SER A 110 -14.01 21.12 -14.98
N THR A 111 -15.31 21.32 -14.75
CA THR A 111 -15.90 22.49 -14.11
C THR A 111 -15.80 22.42 -12.59
N ILE A 112 -16.08 23.51 -11.88
CA ILE A 112 -16.20 23.55 -10.41
C ILE A 112 -17.25 22.54 -9.95
N SER A 113 -18.43 22.50 -10.58
CA SER A 113 -19.50 21.55 -10.26
C SER A 113 -19.06 20.09 -10.38
N GLN A 114 -18.34 19.74 -11.46
CA GLN A 114 -17.79 18.40 -11.65
C GLN A 114 -16.70 18.06 -10.61
N GLN A 115 -15.86 19.04 -10.24
CA GLN A 115 -14.84 18.85 -9.21
C GLN A 115 -15.50 18.67 -7.83
N TYR A 116 -16.57 19.41 -7.55
CA TYR A 116 -17.30 19.32 -6.30
C TYR A 116 -17.94 17.94 -6.13
N ILE A 117 -18.69 17.47 -7.13
CA ILE A 117 -19.28 16.12 -7.13
C ILE A 117 -18.20 15.03 -6.97
N LYS A 118 -17.13 15.15 -7.72
CA LYS A 118 -16.02 14.21 -7.61
C LYS A 118 -15.46 14.14 -6.19
N ASN A 119 -15.34 15.27 -5.52
CA ASN A 119 -14.78 15.31 -4.15
C ASN A 119 -15.76 14.80 -3.09
N LEU A 120 -17.07 14.86 -3.35
CA LEU A 120 -18.11 14.44 -2.39
C LEU A 120 -18.49 12.96 -2.53
N TYR A 121 -18.60 12.46 -3.78
CA TYR A 121 -19.34 11.22 -4.06
C TYR A 121 -18.55 10.16 -4.79
N LEU A 122 -17.36 10.48 -5.34
CA LEU A 122 -16.68 9.57 -6.26
C LEU A 122 -15.26 9.23 -5.80
N ASP A 123 -14.87 7.97 -6.08
CA ASP A 123 -13.50 7.51 -5.91
C ASP A 123 -12.55 8.13 -6.93
N PHE A 124 -11.24 8.11 -6.63
CA PHE A 124 -10.20 8.68 -7.49
C PHE A 124 -9.81 7.78 -8.68
N ASP A 125 -10.49 6.65 -8.88
CA ASP A 125 -10.25 5.75 -9.99
C ASP A 125 -10.58 6.38 -11.34
N LYS A 126 -9.71 6.18 -12.33
CA LYS A 126 -9.87 6.73 -13.69
C LYS A 126 -10.61 5.75 -14.59
N THR A 127 -11.89 5.50 -14.34
CA THR A 127 -12.74 4.64 -15.16
C THR A 127 -13.78 5.43 -15.95
N TRP A 128 -14.22 4.89 -17.08
CA TRP A 128 -15.30 5.49 -17.85
C TRP A 128 -16.66 5.46 -17.10
N GLY A 129 -16.91 4.39 -16.33
CA GLY A 129 -18.12 4.27 -15.50
C GLY A 129 -18.24 5.41 -14.51
N ARG A 130 -17.15 5.65 -13.73
CA ARG A 130 -17.07 6.78 -12.80
C ARG A 130 -17.29 8.14 -13.48
N LYS A 131 -16.77 8.32 -14.72
CA LYS A 131 -16.94 9.61 -15.44
C LYS A 131 -18.38 9.83 -15.91
N ILE A 132 -19.12 8.77 -16.19
CA ILE A 132 -20.55 8.84 -16.48
C ILE A 132 -21.33 9.16 -15.22
N GLU A 133 -21.02 8.52 -14.11
CA GLU A 133 -21.63 8.81 -12.80
C GLU A 133 -21.39 10.26 -12.36
N GLU A 134 -20.14 10.76 -12.50
CA GLU A 134 -19.82 12.17 -12.28
C GLU A 134 -20.72 13.10 -13.10
N ALA A 135 -20.97 12.76 -14.37
CA ALA A 135 -21.81 13.60 -15.23
C ALA A 135 -23.28 13.60 -14.77
N PHE A 136 -23.84 12.47 -14.34
CA PHE A 136 -25.20 12.39 -13.81
C PHE A 136 -25.35 13.20 -12.51
N LEU A 137 -24.48 12.96 -11.55
CA LEU A 137 -24.51 13.68 -10.26
C LEU A 137 -24.26 15.19 -10.45
N THR A 138 -23.41 15.58 -11.42
CA THR A 138 -23.22 17.00 -11.75
C THR A 138 -24.51 17.63 -12.28
N LEU A 139 -25.29 16.91 -13.09
CA LEU A 139 -26.57 17.38 -13.58
C LEU A 139 -27.59 17.52 -12.44
N GLU A 140 -27.68 16.55 -11.53
CA GLU A 140 -28.52 16.60 -10.34
C GLU A 140 -28.16 17.79 -9.43
N LEU A 141 -26.85 18.04 -9.22
CA LEU A 141 -26.36 19.19 -8.49
C LEU A 141 -26.87 20.51 -9.08
N GLU A 142 -26.67 20.71 -10.37
CA GLU A 142 -27.03 21.97 -11.06
C GLU A 142 -28.53 22.18 -11.23
N VAL A 143 -29.35 21.13 -11.13
CA VAL A 143 -30.81 21.21 -11.15
C VAL A 143 -31.38 21.61 -9.79
N HIS A 144 -30.74 21.20 -8.70
CA HIS A 144 -31.25 21.37 -7.35
C HIS A 144 -30.65 22.52 -6.55
N TYR A 145 -29.49 23.07 -6.98
CA TYR A 145 -28.73 24.08 -6.25
C TYR A 145 -28.37 25.25 -7.16
N ASP A 146 -28.36 26.45 -6.61
CA ASP A 146 -27.85 27.60 -7.34
C ASP A 146 -26.30 27.64 -7.37
N LYS A 147 -25.74 28.56 -8.14
CA LYS A 147 -24.31 28.67 -8.35
C LYS A 147 -23.54 29.03 -7.09
N ASP A 148 -24.13 29.84 -6.24
CA ASP A 148 -23.50 30.29 -5.00
C ASP A 148 -23.45 29.15 -3.99
N ASP A 149 -24.51 28.34 -3.87
CA ASP A 149 -24.52 27.10 -3.06
C ASP A 149 -23.42 26.13 -3.51
N ILE A 150 -23.28 25.94 -4.84
CA ILE A 150 -22.28 25.03 -5.43
C ILE A 150 -20.86 25.53 -5.14
N LEU A 151 -20.62 26.83 -5.29
CA LEU A 151 -19.32 27.43 -5.07
C LEU A 151 -18.94 27.43 -3.58
N GLU A 152 -19.88 27.75 -2.71
CA GLU A 152 -19.73 27.65 -1.25
C GLU A 152 -19.34 26.23 -0.85
N GLY A 153 -20.09 25.25 -1.33
CA GLY A 153 -19.81 23.84 -1.06
C GLY A 153 -18.45 23.39 -1.59
N TYR A 154 -18.08 23.80 -2.79
CA TYR A 154 -16.76 23.50 -3.37
C TYR A 154 -15.63 24.05 -2.50
N LEU A 155 -15.68 25.33 -2.12
CA LEU A 155 -14.65 25.98 -1.33
C LEU A 155 -14.49 25.37 0.07
N ASN A 156 -15.59 24.88 0.66
CA ASN A 156 -15.60 24.23 1.96
C ASN A 156 -15.19 22.75 1.95
N THR A 157 -15.05 22.12 0.77
CA THR A 157 -14.79 20.67 0.68
C THR A 157 -13.51 20.30 -0.08
N ILE A 158 -12.94 21.22 -0.85
CA ILE A 158 -11.76 20.93 -1.66
C ILE A 158 -10.51 20.75 -0.81
N ASN A 159 -9.58 19.92 -1.30
CA ASN A 159 -8.30 19.64 -0.65
C ASN A 159 -7.27 20.74 -0.92
N TYR A 160 -6.86 21.45 0.13
CA TYR A 160 -5.80 22.45 0.10
C TYR A 160 -4.43 21.93 0.53
N GLY A 161 -4.23 20.61 0.60
CA GLY A 161 -2.95 20.00 1.01
C GLY A 161 -2.74 19.97 2.52
N GLN A 162 -1.73 19.20 2.97
CA GLN A 162 -1.41 19.00 4.39
C GLN A 162 -2.60 18.52 5.24
N GLY A 163 -3.53 17.77 4.63
CA GLY A 163 -4.75 17.32 5.31
C GLY A 163 -5.81 18.41 5.49
N ASN A 164 -5.61 19.62 4.96
CA ASN A 164 -6.59 20.71 5.08
C ASN A 164 -7.67 20.56 4.00
N MET A 165 -8.85 20.12 4.41
CA MET A 165 -10.06 20.13 3.60
C MET A 165 -10.88 21.39 3.93
N GLY A 166 -11.27 22.12 2.89
CA GLY A 166 -12.04 23.35 3.05
C GLY A 166 -11.21 24.59 3.40
N ILE A 167 -11.81 25.73 3.05
CA ILE A 167 -11.15 27.03 3.11
C ILE A 167 -10.88 27.52 4.52
N VAL A 168 -11.74 27.19 5.50
CA VAL A 168 -11.56 27.63 6.90
C VAL A 168 -10.28 27.03 7.45
N ASN A 169 -10.08 25.72 7.25
CA ASN A 169 -8.86 25.03 7.68
C ASN A 169 -7.62 25.54 6.93
N ALA A 170 -7.74 25.76 5.63
CA ALA A 170 -6.62 26.24 4.82
C ALA A 170 -6.18 27.65 5.22
N ALA A 171 -7.10 28.58 5.39
CA ALA A 171 -6.80 29.95 5.81
C ALA A 171 -6.16 29.99 7.21
N SER A 172 -6.70 29.23 8.14
CA SER A 172 -6.14 29.11 9.50
C SER A 172 -4.75 28.45 9.49
N PHE A 173 -4.58 27.35 8.74
CA PHE A 173 -3.33 26.59 8.71
C PHE A 173 -2.19 27.38 8.04
N TYR A 174 -2.44 27.90 6.84
CA TYR A 174 -1.37 28.56 6.08
C TYR A 174 -1.09 29.98 6.55
N PHE A 175 -2.10 30.72 7.00
CA PHE A 175 -2.00 32.16 7.24
C PHE A 175 -2.44 32.59 8.63
N ASN A 176 -2.91 31.67 9.48
CA ASN A 176 -3.46 31.97 10.81
C ASN A 176 -4.57 33.02 10.77
N LYS A 177 -5.41 32.98 9.74
CA LYS A 177 -6.50 33.94 9.46
C LYS A 177 -7.84 33.24 9.26
N LYS A 178 -8.92 34.01 9.40
CA LYS A 178 -10.24 33.59 8.90
C LYS A 178 -10.29 33.75 7.37
N PRO A 179 -11.16 33.01 6.65
CA PRO A 179 -11.28 33.13 5.19
C PRO A 179 -11.54 34.55 4.69
N LYS A 180 -12.26 35.36 5.47
CA LYS A 180 -12.59 36.75 5.14
C LYS A 180 -11.39 37.70 5.20
N ASP A 181 -10.43 37.39 6.07
CA ASP A 181 -9.29 38.27 6.39
C ASP A 181 -8.05 38.04 5.51
N LEU A 182 -8.16 37.15 4.51
CA LEU A 182 -7.08 36.83 3.57
C LEU A 182 -6.71 38.06 2.73
N THR A 183 -5.41 38.29 2.50
CA THR A 183 -4.96 39.29 1.51
C THR A 183 -5.15 38.75 0.08
N LEU A 184 -4.97 39.62 -0.91
CA LEU A 184 -5.04 39.22 -2.33
C LEU A 184 -4.00 38.14 -2.66
N GLU A 185 -2.77 38.32 -2.21
CA GLU A 185 -1.68 37.37 -2.44
C GLU A 185 -1.93 36.01 -1.76
N GLU A 186 -2.43 36.01 -0.53
CA GLU A 186 -2.80 34.79 0.21
C GLU A 186 -3.95 34.08 -0.47
N ALA A 187 -4.95 34.78 -0.93
CA ALA A 187 -6.08 34.26 -1.69
C ALA A 187 -5.62 33.60 -3.00
N ILE A 188 -4.75 34.26 -3.75
CA ILE A 188 -4.16 33.75 -4.99
C ILE A 188 -3.36 32.46 -4.73
N VAL A 189 -2.58 32.40 -3.66
CA VAL A 189 -1.82 31.21 -3.28
C VAL A 189 -2.78 30.06 -2.98
N LEU A 190 -3.79 30.28 -2.13
CA LEU A 190 -4.78 29.22 -1.80
C LEU A 190 -5.51 28.71 -3.05
N ALA A 191 -5.96 29.59 -3.94
CA ALA A 191 -6.62 29.19 -5.18
C ALA A 191 -5.72 28.34 -6.10
N GLY A 192 -4.41 28.42 -5.94
CA GLY A 192 -3.44 27.62 -6.70
C GLY A 192 -3.26 26.19 -6.22
N ILE A 193 -3.44 25.93 -4.92
CA ILE A 193 -3.13 24.65 -4.27
C ILE A 193 -3.97 23.47 -4.78
N PRO A 194 -5.30 23.58 -4.96
CA PRO A 194 -6.15 22.44 -5.31
C PRO A 194 -5.77 21.70 -6.60
N LYS A 195 -5.07 22.36 -7.51
CA LYS A 195 -4.58 21.75 -8.77
C LYS A 195 -3.57 20.61 -8.53
N ASN A 196 -2.73 20.75 -7.53
CA ASN A 196 -1.76 19.75 -7.07
C ASN A 196 -1.43 19.99 -5.59
N PRO A 197 -2.29 19.51 -4.67
CA PRO A 197 -2.19 19.86 -3.24
C PRO A 197 -0.86 19.49 -2.57
N ALA A 198 -0.19 18.44 -3.05
CA ALA A 198 1.13 18.07 -2.57
C ALA A 198 2.24 18.96 -3.14
N GLY A 199 2.17 19.28 -4.44
CA GLY A 199 3.24 19.99 -5.15
C GLY A 199 3.19 21.51 -5.02
N TYR A 200 2.01 22.10 -4.82
CA TYR A 200 1.82 23.56 -4.73
C TYR A 200 1.58 24.05 -3.31
N ASN A 201 1.93 23.24 -2.34
CA ASN A 201 1.83 23.58 -0.93
C ASN A 201 2.99 24.49 -0.50
N PRO A 202 2.72 25.71 -0.01
CA PRO A 202 3.77 26.67 0.31
C PRO A 202 4.65 26.29 1.52
N VAL A 203 4.20 25.39 2.39
CA VAL A 203 5.00 24.87 3.52
C VAL A 203 6.08 23.93 3.04
N SER A 204 5.76 23.03 2.10
CA SER A 204 6.70 22.03 1.59
C SER A 204 7.48 22.51 0.36
N ASN A 205 6.89 23.37 -0.45
CA ASN A 205 7.49 23.85 -1.70
C ASN A 205 7.04 25.29 -2.04
N TYR A 206 7.66 26.26 -1.35
CA TYR A 206 7.30 27.67 -1.48
C TYR A 206 7.45 28.17 -2.93
N GLU A 207 8.56 27.86 -3.61
CA GLU A 207 8.81 28.33 -4.98
C GLU A 207 7.77 27.80 -5.99
N ALA A 208 7.44 26.50 -5.92
CA ALA A 208 6.42 25.93 -6.79
C ALA A 208 5.03 26.52 -6.51
N SER A 209 4.73 26.81 -5.24
CA SER A 209 3.50 27.49 -4.83
C SER A 209 3.40 28.88 -5.43
N ILE A 210 4.45 29.70 -5.30
CA ILE A 210 4.48 31.07 -5.86
C ILE A 210 4.45 31.04 -7.40
N ASN A 211 5.15 30.12 -8.04
CA ASN A 211 5.06 29.95 -9.51
C ASN A 211 3.63 29.61 -9.95
N ARG A 212 2.91 28.78 -9.19
CA ARG A 212 1.50 28.48 -9.45
C ARG A 212 0.61 29.70 -9.15
N ALA A 213 0.89 30.46 -8.10
CA ALA A 213 0.18 31.69 -7.75
C ALA A 213 0.27 32.73 -8.89
N TRP A 214 1.41 32.88 -9.55
CA TRP A 214 1.54 33.72 -10.74
C TRP A 214 0.64 33.28 -11.90
N VAL A 215 0.40 31.96 -12.06
CA VAL A 215 -0.55 31.46 -13.07
C VAL A 215 -1.98 31.85 -12.71
N VAL A 216 -2.34 31.79 -11.42
CA VAL A 216 -3.65 32.24 -10.92
C VAL A 216 -3.80 33.75 -11.13
N ALA A 217 -2.84 34.55 -10.72
CA ALA A 217 -2.82 36.01 -10.87
C ALA A 217 -2.97 36.41 -12.37
N LYS A 218 -2.28 35.70 -13.28
CA LYS A 218 -2.42 35.96 -14.72
C LYS A 218 -3.82 35.62 -15.23
N SER A 219 -4.48 34.58 -14.67
CA SER A 219 -5.87 34.28 -14.99
C SER A 219 -6.82 35.38 -14.47
N MET A 220 -6.58 35.90 -13.28
CA MET A 220 -7.36 37.02 -12.72
C MET A 220 -7.23 38.29 -13.59
N LEU A 221 -6.01 38.63 -14.01
CA LEU A 221 -5.76 39.76 -14.91
C LEU A 221 -6.47 39.58 -16.26
N ASN A 222 -6.35 38.40 -16.87
CA ASN A 222 -6.97 38.10 -18.17
C ASN A 222 -8.52 38.11 -18.14
N ASN A 223 -9.12 37.90 -16.97
CA ASN A 223 -10.56 37.92 -16.76
C ASN A 223 -11.06 39.23 -16.11
N GLY A 224 -10.18 40.22 -15.92
CA GLY A 224 -10.54 41.56 -15.43
C GLY A 224 -10.80 41.66 -13.92
N TYR A 225 -10.43 40.66 -13.13
CA TYR A 225 -10.58 40.70 -11.67
C TYR A 225 -9.51 41.57 -10.97
N ILE A 226 -8.36 41.75 -11.60
CA ILE A 226 -7.30 42.69 -11.17
C ILE A 226 -6.79 43.46 -12.38
N ASP A 227 -6.27 44.64 -12.15
CA ASP A 227 -5.62 45.45 -13.18
C ASP A 227 -4.13 45.14 -13.31
N GLU A 228 -3.49 45.72 -14.36
CA GLU A 228 -2.10 45.48 -14.65
C GLU A 228 -1.16 46.07 -13.58
N ASN A 229 -1.54 47.15 -12.95
CA ASN A 229 -0.79 47.75 -11.85
C ASN A 229 -0.78 46.83 -10.62
N THR A 230 -1.95 46.32 -10.24
CA THR A 230 -2.08 45.33 -9.15
C THR A 230 -1.26 44.08 -9.45
N TYR A 231 -1.40 43.52 -10.66
CA TYR A 231 -0.63 42.34 -11.07
C TYR A 231 0.90 42.56 -10.95
N ASN A 232 1.42 43.68 -11.39
CA ASN A 232 2.86 43.98 -11.35
C ASN A 232 3.39 44.24 -9.93
N ASN A 233 2.51 44.45 -8.97
CA ASN A 233 2.86 44.70 -7.57
C ASN A 233 2.73 43.47 -6.68
N LEU A 234 2.19 42.34 -7.16
CA LEU A 234 2.04 41.10 -6.38
C LEU A 234 3.40 40.51 -5.99
N PHE A 235 3.43 39.87 -4.84
CA PHE A 235 4.54 39.07 -4.31
C PHE A 235 5.89 39.81 -4.27
N LYS A 236 5.90 41.15 -4.12
CA LYS A 236 7.12 41.93 -3.90
C LYS A 236 7.76 41.58 -2.58
N GLU A 237 6.97 41.26 -1.59
CA GLU A 237 7.40 40.75 -0.30
C GLU A 237 7.12 39.27 -0.17
N LYS A 238 7.96 38.57 0.58
CA LYS A 238 7.77 37.15 0.84
C LYS A 238 6.60 36.97 1.79
N LEU A 239 5.63 36.14 1.42
CA LEU A 239 4.51 35.78 2.28
C LEU A 239 4.96 35.02 3.53
N GLU A 240 4.43 35.39 4.67
CA GLU A 240 4.59 34.65 5.90
C GLU A 240 3.66 33.42 5.88
N ILE A 241 4.27 32.24 5.94
CA ILE A 241 3.55 30.97 5.97
C ILE A 241 3.67 30.37 7.37
N PHE A 242 2.58 30.29 8.08
CA PHE A 242 2.55 29.76 9.45
C PHE A 242 2.72 28.24 9.46
N GLY A 243 1.87 27.51 8.77
CA GLY A 243 2.01 26.08 8.47
C GLY A 243 2.50 25.26 9.65
N GLN A 244 1.90 25.39 10.82
CA GLN A 244 2.29 24.53 11.93
C GLN A 244 1.94 23.08 11.59
N THR A 245 2.96 22.28 11.33
CA THR A 245 2.84 20.85 11.51
C THR A 245 2.44 20.64 12.97
N LYS A 246 1.17 20.27 13.22
CA LYS A 246 0.80 19.72 14.53
C LYS A 246 1.89 18.73 14.92
N LYS A 247 2.35 18.78 16.17
CA LYS A 247 3.49 18.05 16.75
C LYS A 247 3.49 16.52 16.64
N ASN A 248 2.77 15.92 15.72
CA ASN A 248 2.98 14.55 15.31
C ASN A 248 3.95 14.58 14.12
N ASN A 249 5.24 14.44 14.42
CA ASN A 249 6.34 14.33 13.45
C ASN A 249 6.24 13.07 12.55
N LEU A 250 5.09 12.43 12.47
CA LEU A 250 4.85 11.19 11.72
C LEU A 250 4.44 11.52 10.29
N GLN A 251 5.43 11.63 9.42
CA GLN A 251 5.19 11.95 8.00
C GLN A 251 4.67 10.75 7.20
N MET A 252 4.78 9.54 7.73
CA MET A 252 4.41 8.31 7.05
C MET A 252 3.04 7.78 7.48
N ILE A 253 2.49 8.20 8.62
CA ILE A 253 1.17 7.78 9.12
C ILE A 253 0.04 8.04 8.11
N MET A 254 0.21 9.02 7.23
CA MET A 254 -0.76 9.32 6.18
C MET A 254 -0.92 8.18 5.17
N TYR A 255 0.12 7.33 4.98
CA TYR A 255 -0.02 6.12 4.15
C TYR A 255 -0.90 5.07 4.82
N TYR A 256 -0.82 4.94 6.15
CA TYR A 256 -1.71 4.08 6.92
C TYR A 256 -3.15 4.59 6.86
N GLN A 257 -3.35 5.89 7.04
CA GLN A 257 -4.67 6.53 6.93
C GLN A 257 -5.31 6.28 5.55
N GLU A 258 -4.52 6.40 4.45
CA GLU A 258 -5.02 6.08 3.10
C GLU A 258 -5.47 4.61 3.02
N ALA A 259 -4.75 3.67 3.66
CA ALA A 259 -5.14 2.27 3.71
C ALA A 259 -6.46 2.06 4.47
N VAL A 260 -6.65 2.74 5.60
CA VAL A 260 -7.92 2.74 6.36
C VAL A 260 -9.08 3.24 5.50
N LEU A 261 -8.91 4.37 4.80
CA LEU A 261 -9.95 4.93 3.93
C LEU A 261 -10.26 4.02 2.73
N ASN A 262 -9.24 3.36 2.20
CA ASN A 262 -9.42 2.38 1.12
C ASN A 262 -10.23 1.17 1.61
N GLU A 263 -9.91 0.61 2.78
CA GLU A 263 -10.69 -0.49 3.38
C GLU A 263 -12.13 -0.06 3.67
N LEU A 264 -12.33 1.12 4.28
CA LEU A 264 -13.64 1.67 4.58
C LEU A 264 -14.55 1.68 3.35
N SER A 265 -14.01 2.03 2.18
CA SER A 265 -14.75 2.06 0.91
C SER A 265 -15.22 0.67 0.44
N THR A 266 -14.61 -0.41 0.93
CA THR A 266 -14.96 -1.79 0.57
C THR A 266 -15.99 -2.41 1.51
N ILE A 267 -16.23 -1.82 2.69
CA ILE A 267 -17.14 -2.35 3.72
C ILE A 267 -18.59 -2.07 3.33
N LYS A 268 -19.25 -3.05 2.73
CA LYS A 268 -20.64 -2.93 2.24
C LYS A 268 -21.69 -2.64 3.32
N LYS A 269 -21.39 -2.98 4.59
CA LYS A 269 -22.29 -2.70 5.73
C LYS A 269 -22.40 -1.21 6.05
N VAL A 270 -21.41 -0.39 5.63
CA VAL A 270 -21.41 1.07 5.82
C VAL A 270 -21.70 1.74 4.46
N PRO A 271 -22.87 2.35 4.29
CA PRO A 271 -23.22 2.99 3.03
C PRO A 271 -22.26 4.13 2.69
N ALA A 272 -21.90 4.26 1.41
CA ALA A 272 -21.02 5.34 0.93
C ALA A 272 -21.56 6.73 1.26
N SER A 273 -22.88 6.90 1.26
CA SER A 273 -23.55 8.15 1.69
C SER A 273 -23.22 8.50 3.14
N LEU A 274 -23.14 7.50 4.04
CA LEU A 274 -22.80 7.71 5.45
C LEU A 274 -21.31 8.03 5.63
N VAL A 275 -20.44 7.34 4.87
CA VAL A 275 -18.99 7.65 4.83
C VAL A 275 -18.76 9.10 4.38
N ASN A 276 -19.50 9.52 3.35
CA ASN A 276 -19.39 10.86 2.77
C ASN A 276 -20.04 11.94 3.66
N ALA A 277 -21.13 11.62 4.37
CA ALA A 277 -21.74 12.52 5.34
C ALA A 277 -20.83 12.77 6.56
N GLY A 278 -19.89 11.87 6.85
CA GLY A 278 -19.04 11.94 8.05
C GLY A 278 -19.80 11.52 9.32
N GLY A 279 -19.20 11.84 10.48
CA GLY A 279 -19.81 11.46 11.77
C GLY A 279 -19.55 10.01 12.15
N LEU A 280 -18.51 9.39 11.59
CA LEU A 280 -18.10 8.03 11.91
C LEU A 280 -16.89 8.03 12.85
N LYS A 281 -16.94 7.19 13.86
CA LYS A 281 -15.81 6.81 14.71
C LYS A 281 -15.23 5.51 14.21
N ILE A 282 -14.01 5.55 13.68
CA ILE A 282 -13.30 4.41 13.09
C ILE A 282 -12.18 4.01 14.03
N TYR A 283 -12.33 2.87 14.66
CA TYR A 283 -11.31 2.26 15.51
C TYR A 283 -10.41 1.41 14.65
N THR A 284 -9.14 1.81 14.57
CA THR A 284 -8.17 1.15 13.71
C THR A 284 -7.29 0.17 14.50
N THR A 285 -6.60 -0.70 13.78
CA THR A 285 -5.64 -1.63 14.37
C THR A 285 -4.26 -1.01 14.59
N LEU A 286 -4.07 0.27 14.23
CA LEU A 286 -2.80 0.99 14.32
C LEU A 286 -2.24 0.99 15.76
N ASP A 287 -0.99 0.56 15.89
CA ASP A 287 -0.19 0.81 17.09
C ASP A 287 0.73 2.01 16.85
N LEU A 288 0.44 3.11 17.56
CA LEU A 288 1.17 4.37 17.35
C LEU A 288 2.66 4.25 17.73
N ASN A 289 3.01 3.39 18.68
CA ASN A 289 4.39 3.14 19.08
C ASN A 289 5.13 2.37 17.98
N GLU A 290 4.53 1.31 17.43
CA GLU A 290 5.11 0.53 16.33
C GLU A 290 5.27 1.39 15.08
N GLN A 291 4.27 2.21 14.73
CA GLN A 291 4.35 3.17 13.61
C GLN A 291 5.47 4.18 13.84
N THR A 292 5.58 4.75 15.04
CA THR A 292 6.62 5.72 15.40
C THR A 292 8.01 5.12 15.30
N ASN A 293 8.20 3.90 15.80
CA ASN A 293 9.48 3.18 15.73
C ASN A 293 9.86 2.86 14.29
N LEU A 294 8.90 2.39 13.49
CA LEU A 294 9.11 2.14 12.06
C LEU A 294 9.61 3.41 11.34
N GLU A 295 8.90 4.54 11.49
CA GLU A 295 9.28 5.80 10.85
C GLU A 295 10.65 6.31 11.29
N LYS A 296 10.92 6.32 12.59
CA LYS A 296 12.22 6.74 13.15
C LYS A 296 13.36 5.88 12.62
N ASN A 297 13.20 4.56 12.58
CA ASN A 297 14.24 3.65 12.14
C ASN A 297 14.51 3.78 10.64
N ILE A 298 13.48 3.97 9.83
CA ILE A 298 13.62 4.26 8.41
C ILE A 298 14.40 5.55 8.21
N LEU A 299 13.97 6.66 8.82
CA LEU A 299 14.62 7.96 8.65
C LEU A 299 16.07 7.97 9.15
N LYS A 300 16.36 7.28 10.25
CA LYS A 300 17.69 7.18 10.84
C LYS A 300 18.67 6.35 9.99
N ASN A 301 18.18 5.31 9.33
CA ASN A 301 19.04 4.32 8.67
C ASN A 301 18.89 4.28 7.15
N LYS A 302 18.10 5.17 6.52
CA LYS A 302 18.00 5.25 5.06
C LYS A 302 19.37 5.50 4.43
N PRO A 303 19.72 4.83 3.32
CA PRO A 303 21.04 4.98 2.71
C PRO A 303 21.21 6.31 1.96
N ASN A 304 20.12 6.87 1.42
CA ASN A 304 20.09 8.16 0.73
C ASN A 304 18.65 8.69 0.66
N ASP A 305 18.46 9.90 0.10
CA ASP A 305 17.16 10.57 0.04
C ASP A 305 16.27 10.15 -1.15
N ASN A 306 16.81 9.44 -2.13
CA ASN A 306 16.07 9.01 -3.33
C ASN A 306 15.46 7.61 -3.18
N VAL A 307 15.98 6.80 -2.24
CA VAL A 307 15.45 5.47 -1.98
C VAL A 307 14.01 5.55 -1.48
N GLN A 308 13.19 4.59 -1.88
CA GLN A 308 11.82 4.43 -1.42
C GLN A 308 11.66 3.16 -0.58
N VAL A 309 10.60 3.15 0.22
CA VAL A 309 10.28 2.04 1.11
C VAL A 309 8.78 1.75 1.08
N ALA A 310 8.44 0.48 1.19
CA ALA A 310 7.13 0.03 1.64
C ALA A 310 7.34 -0.98 2.75
N SER A 311 6.59 -0.87 3.84
CA SER A 311 6.69 -1.78 4.98
C SER A 311 5.34 -1.96 5.65
N VAL A 312 5.13 -3.16 6.19
CA VAL A 312 3.95 -3.52 6.97
C VAL A 312 4.35 -4.33 8.18
N ILE A 313 3.74 -4.03 9.34
CA ILE A 313 3.84 -4.82 10.56
C ILE A 313 2.45 -5.38 10.87
N VAL A 314 2.37 -6.69 11.09
CA VAL A 314 1.12 -7.44 11.27
C VAL A 314 1.18 -8.23 12.56
N ASP A 315 0.05 -8.35 13.24
CA ASP A 315 -0.19 -9.35 14.26
C ASP A 315 -0.64 -10.66 13.59
N PRO A 316 0.18 -11.73 13.57
CA PRO A 316 -0.18 -12.96 12.88
C PRO A 316 -1.37 -13.71 13.49
N LYS A 317 -1.70 -13.44 14.76
CA LYS A 317 -2.80 -14.11 15.44
C LYS A 317 -4.16 -13.66 14.91
N THR A 318 -4.23 -12.38 14.50
CA THR A 318 -5.49 -11.76 14.07
C THR A 318 -5.49 -11.35 12.58
N GLY A 319 -4.34 -10.97 12.02
CA GLY A 319 -4.21 -10.30 10.73
C GLY A 319 -4.23 -8.78 10.84
N ALA A 320 -4.35 -8.23 12.06
CA ALA A 320 -4.38 -6.79 12.32
C ALA A 320 -3.08 -6.11 11.87
N VAL A 321 -3.19 -5.08 11.02
CA VAL A 321 -2.04 -4.29 10.56
C VAL A 321 -1.73 -3.23 11.61
N LYS A 322 -0.59 -3.38 12.30
CA LYS A 322 -0.16 -2.52 13.41
C LYS A 322 0.58 -1.27 12.96
N ALA A 323 1.31 -1.34 11.85
CA ALA A 323 1.99 -0.19 11.25
C ALA A 323 2.14 -0.40 9.74
N LEU A 324 2.20 0.72 9.00
CA LEU A 324 2.39 0.69 7.55
C LEU A 324 3.07 1.97 7.05
N THR A 325 3.96 1.81 6.09
CA THR A 325 4.41 2.93 5.25
C THR A 325 4.44 2.55 3.77
N GLY A 326 4.07 3.48 2.90
CA GLY A 326 4.15 3.36 1.44
C GLY A 326 5.18 4.29 0.80
N GLY A 327 6.04 4.92 1.60
CA GLY A 327 7.07 5.83 1.10
C GLY A 327 7.86 6.49 2.22
N MET A 328 8.84 7.30 1.84
CA MET A 328 9.75 7.98 2.77
C MET A 328 9.19 9.28 3.34
N ASN A 329 8.30 9.93 2.60
CA ASN A 329 7.74 11.23 2.98
C ASN A 329 6.47 11.49 2.18
N TYR A 330 5.32 11.49 2.87
CA TYR A 330 4.01 11.67 2.25
C TYR A 330 3.84 13.07 1.62
N ALA A 331 4.44 14.11 2.19
CA ALA A 331 4.39 15.45 1.63
C ALA A 331 5.12 15.57 0.28
N LYS A 332 6.18 14.78 0.07
CA LYS A 332 6.91 14.75 -1.21
C LYS A 332 6.27 13.82 -2.23
N SER A 333 5.73 12.68 -1.79
CA SER A 333 5.10 11.69 -2.65
C SER A 333 3.92 11.04 -1.93
N GLN A 334 2.72 11.28 -2.42
CA GLN A 334 1.49 10.64 -1.93
C GLN A 334 1.27 9.25 -2.56
N TYR A 335 2.17 8.81 -3.44
CA TYR A 335 2.10 7.47 -4.02
C TYR A 335 2.36 6.41 -2.95
N ASN A 336 1.29 5.77 -2.50
CA ASN A 336 1.34 4.72 -1.49
C ASN A 336 1.78 3.38 -2.12
N ARG A 337 3.06 3.07 -2.00
CA ARG A 337 3.64 1.85 -2.59
C ARG A 337 3.12 0.58 -1.93
N ALA A 338 2.71 0.68 -0.66
CA ALA A 338 2.13 -0.46 0.04
C ALA A 338 0.78 -0.89 -0.56
N LEU A 339 -0.01 0.06 -1.06
CA LEU A 339 -1.31 -0.22 -1.69
C LEU A 339 -1.21 -0.46 -3.21
N LYS A 340 -0.32 0.28 -3.90
CA LYS A 340 -0.40 0.45 -5.36
C LYS A 340 0.76 -0.18 -6.13
N SER A 341 1.92 -0.39 -5.48
CA SER A 341 3.11 -0.91 -6.17
C SER A 341 3.10 -2.43 -6.20
N LYS A 342 3.53 -3.00 -7.34
CA LYS A 342 3.87 -4.41 -7.47
C LYS A 342 5.36 -4.48 -7.82
N ARG A 343 6.11 -5.36 -7.16
CA ARG A 343 7.56 -5.50 -7.32
C ARG A 343 7.97 -6.96 -7.34
N GLN A 344 9.05 -7.27 -8.02
CA GLN A 344 9.64 -8.61 -8.00
C GLN A 344 10.13 -8.94 -6.60
N VAL A 345 9.64 -10.07 -6.05
CA VAL A 345 9.88 -10.42 -4.64
C VAL A 345 11.22 -11.13 -4.39
N GLY A 346 11.91 -11.53 -5.44
CA GLY A 346 13.20 -12.19 -5.34
C GLY A 346 13.12 -13.50 -4.52
N SER A 347 14.22 -13.84 -3.89
CA SER A 347 14.35 -15.10 -3.11
C SER A 347 13.41 -15.20 -1.89
N THR A 348 12.63 -14.18 -1.55
CA THR A 348 11.58 -14.35 -0.54
C THR A 348 10.47 -15.30 -1.01
N MET A 349 10.40 -15.63 -2.30
CA MET A 349 9.47 -16.62 -2.83
C MET A 349 9.81 -18.08 -2.46
N LYS A 350 11.07 -18.39 -2.11
CA LYS A 350 11.53 -19.75 -1.82
C LYS A 350 10.80 -20.48 -0.68
N PRO A 351 10.35 -19.85 0.42
CA PRO A 351 9.59 -20.53 1.46
C PRO A 351 8.32 -21.22 0.93
N PHE A 352 7.60 -20.63 -0.03
CA PHE A 352 6.43 -21.26 -0.65
C PHE A 352 6.80 -22.52 -1.45
N LEU A 353 7.93 -22.50 -2.15
CA LEU A 353 8.48 -23.68 -2.83
C LEU A 353 8.84 -24.76 -1.82
N TYR A 354 9.55 -24.42 -0.75
CA TYR A 354 10.01 -25.42 0.21
C TYR A 354 8.88 -25.98 1.07
N TYR A 355 7.84 -25.18 1.33
CA TYR A 355 6.61 -25.70 1.89
C TYR A 355 5.95 -26.73 0.94
N ALA A 356 5.84 -26.40 -0.34
CA ALA A 356 5.33 -27.35 -1.35
C ALA A 356 6.20 -28.61 -1.43
N ALA A 357 7.51 -28.48 -1.28
CA ALA A 357 8.42 -29.62 -1.26
C ALA A 357 8.17 -30.54 -0.05
N LEU A 358 7.94 -29.97 1.14
CA LEU A 358 7.59 -30.73 2.34
C LEU A 358 6.26 -31.50 2.17
N GLU A 359 5.25 -30.88 1.59
CA GLU A 359 3.96 -31.55 1.28
C GLU A 359 4.11 -32.68 0.25
N ASN A 360 5.14 -32.63 -0.59
CA ASN A 360 5.42 -33.61 -1.63
C ASN A 360 6.57 -34.57 -1.27
N ASN A 361 6.65 -34.94 0.01
CA ASN A 361 7.56 -35.96 0.56
C ASN A 361 9.07 -35.59 0.53
N MET A 362 9.44 -34.35 0.28
CA MET A 362 10.80 -33.90 0.55
C MET A 362 10.93 -33.56 2.06
N THR A 363 12.15 -33.61 2.58
CA THR A 363 12.45 -33.32 3.99
C THR A 363 13.49 -32.22 4.09
N MET A 364 13.74 -31.69 5.29
CA MET A 364 14.81 -30.72 5.52
C MET A 364 16.17 -31.20 5.01
N SER A 365 16.44 -32.53 5.05
CA SER A 365 17.69 -33.16 4.61
C SER A 365 17.71 -33.60 3.14
N SER A 366 16.60 -33.43 2.39
CA SER A 366 16.60 -33.68 0.95
C SER A 366 17.69 -32.86 0.27
N SER A 367 18.54 -33.49 -0.54
CA SER A 367 19.71 -32.83 -1.08
C SER A 367 19.73 -32.77 -2.60
N PHE A 368 20.29 -31.68 -3.12
CA PHE A 368 20.70 -31.54 -4.51
C PHE A 368 22.11 -30.94 -4.57
N LYS A 369 22.84 -31.28 -5.62
CA LYS A 369 24.16 -30.68 -5.88
C LYS A 369 23.98 -29.22 -6.34
N SER A 370 24.63 -28.28 -5.66
CA SER A 370 24.71 -26.88 -6.05
C SER A 370 25.96 -26.63 -6.87
N GLU A 371 25.81 -26.54 -8.17
CA GLU A 371 26.89 -26.29 -9.15
C GLU A 371 26.33 -25.50 -10.33
N GLU A 372 27.18 -24.86 -11.11
CA GLU A 372 26.78 -24.22 -12.34
C GLU A 372 25.99 -25.19 -13.21
N THR A 373 24.76 -24.86 -13.54
CA THR A 373 23.81 -25.76 -14.21
C THR A 373 23.02 -25.03 -15.27
N THR A 374 23.01 -25.60 -16.48
CA THR A 374 22.09 -25.18 -17.56
C THR A 374 20.94 -26.19 -17.65
N PHE A 375 19.73 -25.70 -17.48
CA PHE A 375 18.52 -26.51 -17.59
C PHE A 375 17.97 -26.45 -19.02
N TYR A 376 17.58 -27.63 -19.55
CA TYR A 376 16.88 -27.74 -20.82
C TYR A 376 15.37 -27.86 -20.53
N LEU A 377 14.61 -26.85 -20.96
CA LEU A 377 13.19 -26.78 -20.69
C LEU A 377 12.39 -27.51 -21.78
N SER A 378 11.17 -27.95 -21.44
CA SER A 378 10.27 -28.68 -22.35
C SER A 378 9.92 -27.93 -23.63
N ASN A 379 10.01 -26.60 -23.63
CA ASN A 379 9.80 -25.74 -24.79
C ASN A 379 11.05 -25.54 -25.69
N GLY A 380 12.11 -26.34 -25.46
CA GLY A 380 13.38 -26.27 -26.21
C GLY A 380 14.29 -25.12 -25.85
N LYS A 381 13.93 -24.27 -24.87
CA LYS A 381 14.78 -23.18 -24.38
C LYS A 381 15.74 -23.69 -23.30
N THR A 382 16.83 -23.01 -23.13
CA THR A 382 17.77 -23.24 -22.01
C THR A 382 17.59 -22.15 -20.95
N TYR A 383 17.81 -22.52 -19.68
CA TYR A 383 17.81 -21.61 -18.55
C TYR A 383 19.01 -21.90 -17.65
N ALA A 384 19.87 -20.92 -17.44
CA ALA A 384 21.08 -21.01 -16.65
C ALA A 384 21.05 -19.97 -15.49
N PRO A 385 20.36 -20.27 -14.38
CA PRO A 385 20.35 -19.39 -13.22
C PRO A 385 21.72 -19.36 -12.56
N GLN A 386 22.05 -18.24 -11.92
CA GLN A 386 23.29 -18.06 -11.20
C GLN A 386 23.01 -17.84 -9.71
N ASN A 387 23.87 -18.38 -8.85
CA ASN A 387 23.91 -17.99 -7.45
C ASN A 387 24.51 -16.59 -7.29
N ALA A 388 24.23 -15.93 -6.18
CA ALA A 388 24.80 -14.63 -5.87
C ALA A 388 26.34 -14.69 -5.92
N GLY A 389 26.94 -13.78 -6.72
CA GLY A 389 28.39 -13.74 -6.91
C GLY A 389 28.98 -14.93 -7.68
N ASN A 390 28.15 -15.74 -8.35
CA ASN A 390 28.56 -16.96 -9.06
C ASN A 390 29.29 -17.98 -8.15
N ILE A 391 28.90 -18.06 -6.87
CA ILE A 391 29.49 -18.95 -5.88
C ILE A 391 28.59 -20.18 -5.70
N TYR A 392 29.15 -21.35 -5.84
CA TYR A 392 28.44 -22.63 -5.76
C TYR A 392 29.12 -23.56 -4.74
N ALA A 393 28.31 -24.42 -4.10
CA ALA A 393 28.86 -25.41 -3.15
C ALA A 393 29.76 -26.48 -3.82
N SER A 394 29.52 -26.75 -5.10
CA SER A 394 30.15 -27.83 -5.88
C SER A 394 29.96 -29.24 -5.27
N LYS A 395 29.03 -29.38 -4.34
CA LYS A 395 28.64 -30.59 -3.62
C LYS A 395 27.13 -30.60 -3.37
N GLU A 396 26.61 -31.69 -2.85
CA GLU A 396 25.25 -31.77 -2.33
C GLU A 396 25.09 -30.90 -1.08
N ILE A 397 23.99 -30.17 -1.04
CA ILE A 397 23.54 -29.40 0.12
C ILE A 397 22.09 -29.75 0.41
N THR A 398 21.68 -29.66 1.65
CA THR A 398 20.31 -29.93 2.08
C THR A 398 19.35 -28.79 1.73
N MET A 399 18.03 -29.05 1.78
CA MET A 399 16.99 -28.03 1.62
C MET A 399 17.13 -26.93 2.69
N ALA A 400 17.45 -27.29 3.93
CA ALA A 400 17.69 -26.31 4.99
C ALA A 400 18.88 -25.40 4.69
N ALA A 401 19.99 -25.96 4.24
CA ALA A 401 21.18 -25.20 3.82
C ALA A 401 20.88 -24.31 2.60
N ALA A 402 20.16 -24.83 1.62
CA ALA A 402 19.76 -24.08 0.43
C ALA A 402 18.86 -22.87 0.79
N LEU A 403 17.99 -22.99 1.79
CA LEU A 403 17.19 -21.86 2.29
C LEU A 403 18.05 -20.84 3.03
N ALA A 404 18.94 -21.29 3.94
CA ALA A 404 19.85 -20.45 4.71
C ALA A 404 20.74 -19.58 3.82
N LEU A 405 21.35 -20.21 2.82
CA LEU A 405 22.32 -19.64 1.89
C LEU A 405 21.63 -19.00 0.66
N SER A 406 20.33 -19.21 0.54
CA SER A 406 19.51 -18.73 -0.57
C SER A 406 19.97 -19.22 -1.95
N ASP A 407 20.39 -20.50 -2.04
CA ASP A 407 20.90 -21.12 -3.27
C ASP A 407 19.84 -21.13 -4.38
N ASN A 408 20.17 -20.59 -5.54
CA ASN A 408 19.26 -20.48 -6.68
C ASN A 408 19.17 -21.79 -7.47
N ILE A 409 20.31 -22.51 -7.57
CA ILE A 409 20.37 -23.76 -8.31
C ILE A 409 19.50 -24.82 -7.62
N TYR A 410 19.64 -24.93 -6.30
CA TYR A 410 18.81 -25.84 -5.51
C TYR A 410 17.32 -25.52 -5.69
N ALA A 411 16.93 -24.24 -5.58
CA ALA A 411 15.55 -23.83 -5.72
C ALA A 411 14.98 -24.16 -7.11
N VAL A 412 15.73 -23.90 -8.19
CA VAL A 412 15.29 -24.24 -9.54
C VAL A 412 15.20 -25.74 -9.75
N LYS A 413 16.17 -26.52 -9.24
CA LYS A 413 16.10 -28.00 -9.26
C LYS A 413 14.85 -28.50 -8.54
N THR A 414 14.54 -27.97 -7.36
CA THR A 414 13.33 -28.32 -6.60
C THR A 414 12.05 -27.99 -7.38
N ASN A 415 11.97 -26.80 -7.97
CA ASN A 415 10.80 -26.37 -8.74
C ASN A 415 10.57 -27.23 -9.99
N LEU A 416 11.63 -27.56 -10.70
CA LEU A 416 11.54 -28.45 -11.87
C LEU A 416 11.21 -29.89 -11.48
N PHE A 417 11.66 -30.35 -10.32
CA PHE A 417 11.38 -31.68 -9.81
C PHE A 417 9.91 -31.85 -9.40
N LEU A 418 9.33 -30.83 -8.74
CA LEU A 418 7.95 -30.85 -8.24
C LEU A 418 6.91 -30.48 -9.30
N GLY A 419 7.27 -29.57 -10.20
CA GLY A 419 6.34 -28.79 -11.00
C GLY A 419 5.99 -27.45 -10.32
N ALA A 420 5.98 -26.36 -11.11
CA ALA A 420 5.71 -25.02 -10.59
C ALA A 420 4.27 -24.85 -10.08
N ASP A 421 3.33 -25.66 -10.57
CA ASP A 421 1.93 -25.72 -10.13
C ASP A 421 1.80 -25.96 -8.62
N LYS A 422 2.69 -26.78 -8.02
CA LYS A 422 2.67 -27.08 -6.59
C LYS A 422 2.97 -25.85 -5.72
N MET A 423 3.94 -25.07 -6.13
CA MET A 423 4.27 -23.83 -5.45
C MET A 423 3.17 -22.77 -5.63
N ILE A 424 2.60 -22.68 -6.82
CA ILE A 424 1.47 -21.77 -7.13
C ILE A 424 0.24 -22.15 -6.28
N ASP A 425 -0.04 -23.44 -6.13
CA ASP A 425 -1.13 -23.92 -5.27
C ASP A 425 -0.93 -23.47 -3.80
N VAL A 426 0.26 -23.66 -3.25
CA VAL A 426 0.60 -23.19 -1.90
C VAL A 426 0.40 -21.68 -1.76
N ALA A 427 0.91 -20.90 -2.71
CA ALA A 427 0.76 -19.44 -2.70
C ALA A 427 -0.72 -19.02 -2.69
N LYS A 428 -1.56 -19.66 -3.50
CA LYS A 428 -3.02 -19.42 -3.52
C LYS A 428 -3.71 -19.82 -2.22
N ARG A 429 -3.41 -21.00 -1.69
CA ARG A 429 -3.99 -21.48 -0.41
C ARG A 429 -3.61 -20.59 0.76
N THR A 430 -2.43 -19.98 0.72
CA THR A 430 -1.99 -19.04 1.75
C THR A 430 -2.55 -17.63 1.58
N GLY A 431 -3.38 -17.37 0.54
CA GLY A 431 -4.09 -16.12 0.35
C GLY A 431 -3.45 -15.15 -0.65
N ILE A 432 -2.36 -15.52 -1.35
CA ILE A 432 -1.78 -14.67 -2.40
C ILE A 432 -2.70 -14.66 -3.61
N THR A 433 -3.14 -13.47 -4.03
CA THR A 433 -4.06 -13.26 -5.15
C THR A 433 -3.35 -12.87 -6.45
N ALA A 434 -2.07 -12.47 -6.36
CA ALA A 434 -1.27 -12.11 -7.52
C ALA A 434 -1.18 -13.28 -8.52
N SER A 435 -1.19 -12.96 -9.82
CA SER A 435 -0.94 -13.95 -10.86
C SER A 435 0.52 -14.36 -10.85
N LEU A 436 0.78 -15.66 -10.73
CA LEU A 436 2.12 -16.25 -10.74
C LEU A 436 2.32 -17.04 -12.02
N ASP A 437 3.43 -16.77 -12.71
CA ASP A 437 3.78 -17.47 -13.95
C ASP A 437 4.35 -18.87 -13.67
N GLU A 438 3.88 -19.86 -14.39
CA GLU A 438 4.37 -21.26 -14.29
C GLU A 438 5.68 -21.44 -15.04
N VAL A 439 6.78 -20.90 -14.47
CA VAL A 439 8.11 -20.89 -15.08
C VAL A 439 9.19 -21.45 -14.14
N ALA A 440 10.31 -21.91 -14.71
CA ALA A 440 11.44 -22.43 -13.94
C ALA A 440 12.02 -21.43 -12.95
N SER A 441 11.94 -20.12 -13.25
CA SER A 441 12.45 -19.02 -12.41
C SER A 441 11.48 -18.57 -11.32
N LEU A 442 10.27 -19.10 -11.24
CA LEU A 442 9.26 -18.69 -10.25
C LEU A 442 9.81 -18.63 -8.80
N PRO A 443 10.56 -19.64 -8.29
CA PRO A 443 11.09 -19.59 -6.93
C PRO A 443 12.16 -18.52 -6.70
N LEU A 444 12.67 -17.91 -7.77
CA LEU A 444 13.58 -16.79 -7.70
C LEU A 444 12.83 -15.44 -7.60
N GLY A 445 11.49 -15.49 -7.55
CA GLY A 445 10.62 -14.32 -7.34
C GLY A 445 10.57 -13.36 -8.52
N THR A 446 10.51 -13.90 -9.73
CA THR A 446 10.37 -13.10 -10.97
C THR A 446 8.98 -12.48 -11.15
N SER A 447 7.97 -12.96 -10.42
CA SER A 447 6.63 -12.38 -10.41
C SER A 447 6.57 -11.13 -9.53
N GLU A 448 5.78 -10.14 -9.97
CA GLU A 448 5.58 -8.90 -9.25
C GLU A 448 4.35 -9.00 -8.33
N ILE A 449 4.53 -8.77 -7.04
CA ILE A 449 3.48 -8.90 -6.03
C ILE A 449 3.38 -7.61 -5.21
N ASN A 450 2.16 -7.23 -4.83
CA ASN A 450 1.94 -6.13 -3.88
C ASN A 450 2.34 -6.57 -2.46
N ILE A 451 2.88 -5.66 -1.65
CA ILE A 451 3.40 -6.01 -0.32
C ILE A 451 2.31 -6.53 0.63
N LEU A 452 1.10 -5.99 0.59
CA LEU A 452 0.00 -6.47 1.45
C LEU A 452 -0.49 -7.85 1.01
N ASP A 453 -0.69 -8.06 -0.29
CA ASP A 453 -1.03 -9.37 -0.85
C ASP A 453 0.02 -10.42 -0.46
N TYR A 454 1.29 -10.04 -0.53
CA TYR A 454 2.41 -10.92 -0.18
C TYR A 454 2.52 -11.17 1.33
N ALA A 455 2.26 -10.17 2.15
CA ALA A 455 2.23 -10.30 3.60
C ALA A 455 1.10 -11.23 4.08
N THR A 456 -0.05 -11.27 3.37
CA THR A 456 -1.13 -12.23 3.66
C THR A 456 -0.61 -13.66 3.58
N GLY A 457 0.12 -14.02 2.52
CA GLY A 457 0.72 -15.35 2.38
C GLY A 457 1.68 -15.71 3.52
N TYR A 458 2.51 -14.78 3.93
CA TYR A 458 3.44 -14.97 5.05
C TYR A 458 2.73 -15.00 6.41
N THR A 459 1.64 -14.25 6.57
CA THR A 459 0.83 -14.29 7.79
C THR A 459 0.24 -15.68 8.02
N THR A 460 -0.11 -16.41 6.95
CA THR A 460 -0.56 -17.80 7.06
C THR A 460 0.54 -18.73 7.60
N PHE A 461 1.80 -18.56 7.21
CA PHE A 461 2.92 -19.31 7.83
C PHE A 461 3.13 -18.88 9.30
N ALA A 462 3.07 -17.58 9.57
CA ALA A 462 3.27 -17.03 10.90
C ALA A 462 2.15 -17.41 11.89
N SER A 463 0.92 -17.62 11.42
CA SER A 463 -0.22 -18.10 12.22
C SER A 463 -0.24 -19.62 12.43
N GLY A 464 0.78 -20.35 11.95
CA GLY A 464 0.83 -21.82 12.09
C GLY A 464 -0.03 -22.57 11.06
N GLY A 465 -0.40 -21.95 9.95
CA GLY A 465 -1.17 -22.55 8.85
C GLY A 465 -2.62 -22.07 8.75
N TYR A 466 -3.02 -21.11 9.56
CA TYR A 466 -4.37 -20.53 9.53
C TYR A 466 -4.41 -19.30 8.63
N GLU A 467 -5.41 -19.25 7.74
CA GLU A 467 -5.69 -18.07 6.91
C GLU A 467 -6.08 -16.87 7.77
N LYS A 468 -5.53 -15.71 7.46
CA LYS A 468 -5.86 -14.43 8.08
C LYS A 468 -6.04 -13.38 7.00
N ASP A 469 -7.13 -12.62 7.07
CA ASP A 469 -7.26 -11.39 6.27
C ASP A 469 -6.44 -10.29 6.96
N LEU A 470 -5.68 -9.53 6.17
CA LEU A 470 -5.07 -8.31 6.69
C LEU A 470 -6.13 -7.21 6.74
N TYR A 471 -6.26 -6.53 7.88
CA TYR A 471 -7.25 -5.49 8.08
C TYR A 471 -6.70 -4.32 8.88
N PHE A 472 -7.30 -3.15 8.67
CA PHE A 472 -6.95 -1.88 9.29
C PHE A 472 -8.04 -1.36 10.22
N ILE A 473 -9.29 -1.81 10.05
CA ILE A 473 -10.46 -1.33 10.78
C ILE A 473 -10.99 -2.43 11.70
N GLU A 474 -10.88 -2.19 13.00
CA GLU A 474 -11.42 -3.08 14.03
C GLU A 474 -12.94 -2.91 14.14
N LYS A 475 -13.39 -1.66 14.23
CA LYS A 475 -14.80 -1.31 14.48
C LYS A 475 -15.15 0.05 13.91
N ILE A 476 -16.41 0.23 13.50
CA ILE A 476 -16.98 1.52 13.10
C ILE A 476 -18.25 1.77 13.90
N GLU A 477 -18.34 2.94 14.51
CA GLU A 477 -19.51 3.43 15.21
C GLU A 477 -20.01 4.74 14.58
N ASP A 478 -21.30 5.03 14.74
CA ASP A 478 -21.82 6.38 14.54
C ASP A 478 -21.51 7.30 15.74
N LEU A 479 -21.94 8.57 15.68
CA LEU A 479 -21.72 9.52 16.78
C LEU A 479 -22.48 9.15 18.05
N ASP A 480 -23.60 8.44 17.92
CA ASP A 480 -24.44 7.98 19.02
C ASP A 480 -23.89 6.72 19.71
N GLY A 481 -22.85 6.11 19.12
CA GLY A 481 -22.17 4.91 19.64
C GLY A 481 -22.78 3.59 19.14
N ASN A 482 -23.65 3.63 18.12
CA ASN A 482 -24.16 2.41 17.52
C ASN A 482 -23.07 1.79 16.65
N VAL A 483 -22.81 0.48 16.82
CA VAL A 483 -21.83 -0.27 16.04
C VAL A 483 -22.42 -0.57 14.65
N LEU A 484 -21.78 -0.02 13.62
CA LEU A 484 -22.14 -0.23 12.20
C LEU A 484 -21.37 -1.39 11.58
N TYR A 485 -20.13 -1.59 12.03
CA TYR A 485 -19.24 -2.64 11.56
C TYR A 485 -18.30 -3.07 12.69
N GLU A 486 -18.04 -4.36 12.77
CA GLU A 486 -16.99 -4.95 13.59
C GLU A 486 -16.32 -6.06 12.78
N HIS A 487 -14.98 -6.10 12.84
CA HIS A 487 -14.19 -7.08 12.09
C HIS A 487 -14.37 -8.48 12.68
N GLU A 488 -14.61 -9.46 11.81
CA GLU A 488 -14.70 -10.87 12.19
C GLU A 488 -13.43 -11.60 11.76
N ASN A 489 -12.65 -12.08 12.71
CA ASN A 489 -11.41 -12.78 12.45
C ASN A 489 -11.64 -14.12 11.74
N LYS A 490 -11.03 -14.32 10.58
CA LYS A 490 -10.94 -15.64 9.96
C LYS A 490 -9.95 -16.52 10.74
N ASN A 491 -10.30 -17.79 10.87
CA ASN A 491 -9.46 -18.78 11.53
C ASN A 491 -9.59 -20.15 10.86
N THR A 492 -9.42 -20.20 9.54
CA THR A 492 -9.51 -21.43 8.76
C THR A 492 -8.13 -22.03 8.55
N LEU A 493 -7.95 -23.28 8.92
CA LEU A 493 -6.71 -24.01 8.66
C LEU A 493 -6.65 -24.35 7.16
N VAL A 494 -5.69 -23.79 6.44
CA VAL A 494 -5.54 -23.92 4.97
C VAL A 494 -4.31 -24.69 4.52
N ILE A 495 -3.31 -24.81 5.41
CA ILE A 495 -2.09 -25.57 5.17
C ILE A 495 -1.71 -26.40 6.41
N ASN A 496 -0.94 -27.48 6.20
CA ASN A 496 -0.62 -28.44 7.27
C ASN A 496 0.30 -27.84 8.35
N PRO A 497 -0.12 -27.81 9.62
CA PRO A 497 0.66 -27.20 10.71
C PRO A 497 2.01 -27.91 11.00
N ASN A 498 2.13 -29.22 10.72
CA ASN A 498 3.40 -29.92 10.88
C ASN A 498 4.46 -29.41 9.89
N TYR A 499 4.08 -29.26 8.62
CA TYR A 499 4.99 -28.73 7.59
C TYR A 499 5.23 -27.24 7.77
N THR A 500 4.22 -26.50 8.26
CA THR A 500 4.38 -25.08 8.62
C THR A 500 5.40 -24.91 9.74
N TYR A 501 5.33 -25.72 10.80
CA TYR A 501 6.33 -25.74 11.87
C TYR A 501 7.73 -26.02 11.33
N ILE A 502 7.88 -27.07 10.50
CA ILE A 502 9.17 -27.44 9.90
C ILE A 502 9.72 -26.29 9.04
N LEU A 503 8.88 -25.64 8.22
CA LEU A 503 9.28 -24.48 7.43
C LEU A 503 9.73 -23.32 8.32
N ASN A 504 8.97 -23.01 9.39
CA ASN A 504 9.31 -21.94 10.33
C ASN A 504 10.67 -22.18 10.98
N GLU A 505 10.94 -23.41 11.40
CA GLU A 505 12.26 -23.82 11.92
C GLU A 505 13.37 -23.72 10.84
N MET A 506 13.08 -24.15 9.61
CA MET A 506 14.04 -23.98 8.51
C MET A 506 14.38 -22.51 8.27
N MET A 507 13.42 -21.61 8.37
CA MET A 507 13.63 -20.19 8.12
C MET A 507 14.50 -19.51 9.20
N THR A 508 14.67 -20.11 10.39
CA THR A 508 15.62 -19.62 11.41
C THR A 508 17.08 -19.80 10.97
N SER A 509 17.34 -20.70 10.02
CA SER A 509 18.69 -20.99 9.51
C SER A 509 19.38 -19.78 8.87
N THR A 510 18.62 -18.79 8.42
CA THR A 510 19.18 -17.59 7.74
C THR A 510 20.01 -16.69 8.66
N THR A 511 19.86 -16.83 9.98
CA THR A 511 20.64 -16.13 11.03
C THR A 511 21.60 -17.06 11.77
N ASN A 512 21.66 -18.36 11.43
CA ASN A 512 22.43 -19.36 12.17
C ASN A 512 23.81 -19.60 11.53
N SER A 513 24.88 -19.36 12.30
CA SER A 513 26.28 -19.53 11.86
C SER A 513 26.66 -20.97 11.56
N ALA A 514 25.93 -21.98 12.06
CA ALA A 514 26.21 -23.40 11.74
C ALA A 514 26.10 -23.67 10.24
N TYR A 515 25.31 -22.89 9.51
CA TYR A 515 25.13 -23.01 8.06
C TYR A 515 26.23 -22.30 7.21
N VAL A 516 27.22 -21.65 7.84
CA VAL A 516 28.33 -21.04 7.09
C VAL A 516 29.12 -22.13 6.38
N ASP A 517 29.22 -22.04 5.03
CA ASP A 517 29.93 -23.01 4.18
C ASP A 517 30.56 -22.29 2.98
N TYR A 518 30.18 -22.56 1.75
CA TYR A 518 30.70 -21.88 0.54
C TYR A 518 30.29 -20.39 0.49
N THR A 519 29.24 -20.01 1.20
CA THR A 519 28.84 -18.64 1.46
C THR A 519 28.24 -18.52 2.86
N THR A 520 27.79 -17.33 3.23
CA THR A 520 27.20 -17.06 4.56
C THR A 520 25.67 -17.01 4.51
N PRO A 521 24.97 -17.44 5.59
CA PRO A 521 23.52 -17.24 5.73
C PRO A 521 23.13 -15.79 5.51
N THR A 522 22.02 -15.58 4.80
CA THR A 522 21.71 -14.28 4.19
C THR A 522 21.38 -13.15 5.18
N ALA A 523 21.09 -13.49 6.42
CA ALA A 523 20.79 -12.54 7.50
C ALA A 523 21.74 -12.70 8.72
N LEU A 524 22.84 -13.43 8.58
CA LEU A 524 23.78 -13.65 9.68
C LEU A 524 24.36 -12.35 10.24
N ASN A 525 24.54 -11.34 9.41
CA ASN A 525 25.08 -10.03 9.81
C ASN A 525 24.18 -9.23 10.76
N ILE A 526 22.93 -9.60 10.94
CA ILE A 526 22.02 -8.99 11.92
C ILE A 526 21.69 -9.92 13.09
N ALA A 527 22.17 -11.16 13.09
CA ALA A 527 21.85 -12.14 14.13
C ALA A 527 22.18 -11.63 15.56
N GLY A 528 23.28 -10.92 15.74
CA GLY A 528 23.67 -10.32 17.01
C GLY A 528 22.80 -9.16 17.49
N ASN A 529 21.88 -8.66 16.65
CA ASN A 529 20.92 -7.61 16.98
C ASN A 529 19.55 -8.16 17.34
N LEU A 530 19.35 -9.48 17.22
CA LEU A 530 18.09 -10.15 17.50
C LEU A 530 18.14 -10.82 18.87
N THR A 531 17.17 -10.52 19.70
CA THR A 531 16.99 -11.12 21.04
C THR A 531 15.90 -12.18 21.03
N HIS A 532 14.98 -12.12 20.07
CA HIS A 532 13.93 -13.11 19.86
C HIS A 532 14.27 -14.05 18.69
N LYS A 533 13.59 -15.19 18.65
CA LYS A 533 13.69 -16.15 17.53
C LYS A 533 12.77 -15.75 16.39
N TYR A 534 13.26 -15.78 15.15
CA TYR A 534 12.50 -15.42 13.95
C TYR A 534 12.65 -16.44 12.84
N ALA A 535 11.55 -16.72 12.16
CA ALA A 535 11.55 -17.24 10.80
C ALA A 535 11.79 -16.06 9.84
N LEU A 536 12.94 -16.04 9.13
CA LEU A 536 13.36 -14.88 8.36
C LEU A 536 13.82 -15.27 6.96
N LYS A 537 13.51 -14.44 5.96
CA LYS A 537 13.99 -14.58 4.59
C LYS A 537 14.26 -13.23 3.94
N THR A 538 15.38 -13.14 3.21
CA THR A 538 15.75 -12.01 2.37
C THR A 538 15.55 -12.34 0.90
N GLY A 539 15.23 -11.33 0.11
CA GLY A 539 15.15 -11.41 -1.34
C GLY A 539 15.80 -10.21 -2.00
N SER A 540 16.47 -10.43 -3.11
CA SER A 540 17.06 -9.37 -3.91
C SER A 540 16.92 -9.66 -5.39
N THR A 541 16.63 -8.62 -6.15
CA THR A 541 16.80 -8.53 -7.60
C THR A 541 17.85 -7.47 -7.90
N ASN A 542 17.99 -7.07 -9.14
CA ASN A 542 18.84 -5.93 -9.48
C ASN A 542 18.26 -4.59 -8.98
N THR A 543 16.93 -4.50 -8.83
CA THR A 543 16.19 -3.26 -8.59
C THR A 543 15.42 -3.25 -7.27
N ASP A 544 15.29 -4.41 -6.61
CA ASP A 544 14.44 -4.59 -5.44
C ASP A 544 15.19 -5.32 -4.33
N TYR A 545 14.97 -4.88 -3.10
CA TYR A 545 15.40 -5.62 -1.92
C TYR A 545 14.22 -5.83 -0.96
N TRP A 546 14.07 -7.06 -0.53
CA TRP A 546 13.03 -7.50 0.39
C TRP A 546 13.63 -8.15 1.63
N ILE A 547 12.97 -7.94 2.75
CA ILE A 547 13.19 -8.70 3.97
C ILE A 547 11.82 -8.96 4.61
N VAL A 548 11.60 -10.19 4.99
CA VAL A 548 10.42 -10.61 5.76
C VAL A 548 10.87 -11.54 6.87
N GLY A 549 10.34 -11.32 8.05
CA GLY A 549 10.56 -12.21 9.16
C GLY A 549 9.45 -12.06 10.19
N TYR A 550 9.25 -13.12 10.94
CA TYR A 550 8.15 -13.21 11.89
C TYR A 550 8.45 -14.21 13.02
N ASN A 551 7.70 -14.04 14.09
CA ASN A 551 7.44 -15.01 15.13
C ASN A 551 5.92 -15.11 15.35
N PRO A 552 5.41 -15.85 16.38
CA PRO A 552 3.98 -15.91 16.63
C PRO A 552 3.29 -14.59 16.97
N ASP A 553 4.04 -13.55 17.38
CA ASP A 553 3.49 -12.29 17.86
C ASP A 553 3.57 -11.16 16.86
N ARG A 554 4.57 -11.14 15.97
CA ARG A 554 4.75 -10.10 14.96
C ARG A 554 5.34 -10.65 13.68
N LEU A 555 4.79 -10.13 12.58
CA LEU A 555 5.37 -10.24 11.24
C LEU A 555 5.73 -8.84 10.76
N MET A 556 6.95 -8.67 10.26
CA MET A 556 7.33 -7.46 9.53
C MET A 556 7.86 -7.81 8.16
N MET A 557 7.27 -7.20 7.14
CA MET A 557 7.74 -7.26 5.75
C MET A 557 8.13 -5.87 5.28
N MET A 558 9.26 -5.77 4.58
CA MET A 558 9.75 -4.50 4.04
C MET A 558 10.34 -4.70 2.65
N TRP A 559 10.02 -3.79 1.75
CA TRP A 559 10.64 -3.55 0.46
C TRP A 559 11.41 -2.23 0.49
N MET A 560 12.57 -2.21 -0.15
CA MET A 560 13.34 -0.99 -0.39
C MET A 560 13.95 -1.02 -1.79
N GLY A 561 13.86 0.11 -2.51
CA GLY A 561 14.34 0.25 -3.89
C GLY A 561 14.07 1.64 -4.44
N TYR A 562 14.07 1.78 -5.76
CA TYR A 562 13.83 3.03 -6.46
C TYR A 562 12.61 2.92 -7.38
N ASP A 563 11.87 4.02 -7.55
CA ASP A 563 10.69 4.05 -8.43
C ASP A 563 11.03 3.86 -9.90
N ASP A 564 12.20 4.29 -10.32
CA ASP A 564 12.74 4.23 -11.67
C ASP A 564 13.62 3.00 -11.95
N ASN A 565 13.53 1.97 -11.09
CA ASN A 565 14.24 0.71 -11.24
C ASN A 565 15.78 0.84 -11.29
N GLN A 566 16.38 1.79 -10.55
CA GLN A 566 17.83 1.85 -10.38
C GLN A 566 18.35 0.63 -9.63
N PHE A 567 19.64 0.36 -9.82
CA PHE A 567 20.32 -0.77 -9.17
C PHE A 567 20.37 -0.63 -7.65
N VAL A 568 20.02 -1.70 -6.96
CA VAL A 568 20.05 -1.80 -5.49
C VAL A 568 21.40 -2.36 -5.04
N ASP A 569 22.22 -1.51 -4.45
CA ASP A 569 23.56 -1.85 -3.96
C ASP A 569 23.57 -2.45 -2.55
N GLY A 570 24.79 -2.70 -2.03
CA GLY A 570 24.98 -3.26 -0.69
C GLY A 570 24.55 -2.32 0.44
N SER A 571 24.52 -1.00 0.22
CA SER A 571 24.09 -0.03 1.24
C SER A 571 22.60 -0.16 1.53
N ILE A 572 21.78 -0.30 0.50
CA ILE A 572 20.33 -0.52 0.62
C ILE A 572 20.05 -1.84 1.34
N ARG A 573 20.74 -2.93 0.95
CA ARG A 573 20.60 -4.25 1.58
C ARG A 573 20.92 -4.23 3.07
N ASN A 574 22.00 -3.55 3.47
CA ASN A 574 22.41 -3.45 4.87
C ASN A 574 21.47 -2.52 5.67
N SER A 575 21.05 -1.39 5.10
CA SER A 575 20.07 -0.50 5.68
C SER A 575 18.76 -1.23 5.95
N SER A 576 18.23 -1.94 4.96
CA SER A 576 16.96 -2.68 5.10
C SER A 576 17.00 -3.69 6.24
N LYS A 577 18.07 -4.48 6.33
CA LYS A 577 18.25 -5.46 7.41
C LYS A 577 18.33 -4.78 8.78
N LYS A 578 19.06 -3.66 8.89
CA LYS A 578 19.19 -2.91 10.13
C LYS A 578 17.87 -2.28 10.56
N ILE A 579 17.12 -1.67 9.63
CA ILE A 579 15.80 -1.10 9.89
C ILE A 579 14.86 -2.20 10.38
N TRP A 580 14.80 -3.32 9.66
CA TRP A 580 13.96 -4.45 10.02
C TRP A 580 14.27 -4.97 11.42
N ALA A 581 15.54 -5.31 11.70
CA ALA A 581 15.96 -5.87 12.98
C ALA A 581 15.64 -4.93 14.15
N THR A 582 15.97 -3.63 14.02
CA THR A 582 15.72 -2.66 15.09
C THR A 582 14.22 -2.46 15.32
N THR A 583 13.42 -2.43 14.25
CA THR A 583 11.98 -2.16 14.35
C THR A 583 11.24 -3.34 14.94
N ILE A 584 11.50 -4.55 14.47
CA ILE A 584 10.79 -5.75 14.95
C ILE A 584 11.10 -6.03 16.43
N GLU A 585 12.35 -5.85 16.87
CA GLU A 585 12.73 -5.99 18.28
C GLU A 585 12.01 -4.96 19.16
N GLN A 586 11.89 -3.71 18.70
CA GLN A 586 11.12 -2.68 19.41
C GLN A 586 9.61 -2.98 19.47
N SER A 587 9.06 -3.63 18.44
CA SER A 587 7.65 -4.08 18.44
C SER A 587 7.39 -5.20 19.46
N LEU A 588 8.43 -5.90 19.92
CA LEU A 588 8.34 -7.01 20.88
C LEU A 588 8.87 -6.67 22.28
N GLU A 589 9.34 -5.43 22.51
CA GLU A 589 10.01 -5.03 23.77
C GLU A 589 9.23 -5.37 25.04
N ASN A 590 7.89 -5.35 24.97
CA ASN A 590 6.99 -5.67 26.10
C ASN A 590 6.27 -7.02 25.91
N ILE A 591 6.69 -7.83 24.96
CA ILE A 591 6.11 -9.14 24.65
C ILE A 591 7.17 -10.18 25.01
N GLY A 592 6.80 -11.16 25.83
CA GLY A 592 7.72 -12.25 26.21
C GLY A 592 8.19 -13.05 24.98
N ASP A 593 9.35 -13.69 25.12
CA ASP A 593 9.89 -14.56 24.06
C ASP A 593 8.91 -15.71 23.80
N SER A 594 8.39 -15.79 22.58
CA SER A 594 7.45 -16.81 22.15
C SER A 594 7.94 -17.50 20.87
N TRP A 595 7.70 -18.80 20.81
CA TRP A 595 7.90 -19.60 19.62
C TRP A 595 6.80 -20.64 19.47
N TYR A 596 6.72 -21.27 18.32
CA TYR A 596 5.74 -22.31 18.05
C TYR A 596 5.99 -23.56 18.87
N GLU A 597 4.95 -24.16 19.43
CA GLU A 597 5.06 -25.46 20.10
C GLU A 597 5.38 -26.57 19.09
N LEU A 598 6.27 -27.47 19.48
CA LEU A 598 6.61 -28.63 18.68
C LEU A 598 5.39 -29.54 18.48
N PRO A 599 4.89 -29.74 17.26
CA PRO A 599 3.74 -30.60 17.02
C PRO A 599 4.04 -32.06 17.43
N LYS A 600 3.03 -32.76 18.00
CA LYS A 600 3.18 -34.16 18.46
C LYS A 600 3.71 -35.12 17.37
N ASN A 601 3.41 -34.83 16.10
CA ASN A 601 3.82 -35.64 14.95
C ASN A 601 5.14 -35.17 14.33
N VAL A 602 5.89 -34.29 14.98
CA VAL A 602 7.20 -33.82 14.50
C VAL A 602 8.28 -34.26 15.49
N VAL A 603 9.40 -34.72 14.96
CA VAL A 603 10.61 -35.09 15.72
C VAL A 603 11.78 -34.24 15.28
N ALA A 604 12.73 -34.03 16.21
CA ALA A 604 13.94 -33.25 15.96
C ALA A 604 15.18 -34.15 16.12
N ILE A 605 16.11 -34.07 15.15
CA ILE A 605 17.34 -34.83 15.14
C ILE A 605 18.53 -33.89 14.94
N PRO A 606 19.58 -33.92 15.77
CA PRO A 606 20.78 -33.13 15.57
C PRO A 606 21.62 -33.70 14.42
N LEU A 607 21.81 -32.86 13.37
CA LEU A 607 22.57 -33.24 12.18
C LEU A 607 23.51 -32.08 11.76
N ASP A 608 24.48 -32.37 10.91
CA ASP A 608 25.30 -31.33 10.28
C ASP A 608 24.41 -30.39 9.44
N ALA A 609 24.54 -29.10 9.68
CA ALA A 609 23.69 -28.07 9.12
C ALA A 609 23.65 -28.03 7.59
N VAL A 610 24.77 -28.43 6.92
CA VAL A 610 24.87 -28.32 5.46
C VAL A 610 24.60 -29.64 4.77
N THR A 611 25.11 -30.72 5.34
CA THR A 611 25.06 -32.05 4.72
C THR A 611 23.89 -32.91 5.20
N GLY A 612 23.26 -32.56 6.32
CA GLY A 612 22.19 -33.36 6.94
C GLY A 612 22.63 -34.74 7.43
N LYS A 613 23.92 -34.93 7.64
CA LYS A 613 24.51 -36.20 8.13
C LYS A 613 24.84 -36.11 9.63
N PRO A 614 24.92 -37.22 10.34
CA PRO A 614 25.42 -37.22 11.71
C PRO A 614 26.77 -36.51 11.82
N THR A 615 26.96 -35.70 12.87
CA THR A 615 28.20 -34.96 13.07
C THR A 615 28.57 -34.90 14.56
N ASN A 616 29.85 -34.97 14.85
CA ASN A 616 30.38 -34.72 16.19
C ASN A 616 30.86 -33.26 16.37
N ASN A 617 30.76 -32.44 15.33
CA ASN A 617 31.13 -31.02 15.39
C ASN A 617 29.96 -30.19 15.89
N VAL A 618 30.00 -29.82 17.16
CA VAL A 618 28.93 -29.03 17.84
C VAL A 618 28.67 -27.71 17.11
N ASN A 619 29.67 -27.06 16.54
CA ASN A 619 29.52 -25.78 15.83
C ASN A 619 28.83 -25.93 14.47
N LYS A 620 28.72 -27.15 13.95
CA LYS A 620 28.03 -27.46 12.70
C LYS A 620 26.72 -28.20 12.90
N ALA A 621 26.43 -28.63 14.14
CA ALA A 621 25.22 -29.35 14.46
C ALA A 621 24.03 -28.38 14.59
N THR A 622 22.91 -28.76 14.01
CA THR A 622 21.61 -28.06 14.17
C THR A 622 20.50 -29.09 14.22
N LEU A 623 19.33 -28.69 14.74
CA LEU A 623 18.15 -29.56 14.76
C LEU A 623 17.49 -29.60 13.39
N TYR A 624 17.30 -30.79 12.88
CA TYR A 624 16.50 -31.09 11.70
C TYR A 624 15.18 -31.68 12.15
N TYR A 625 14.08 -31.14 11.61
CA TYR A 625 12.73 -31.53 11.98
C TYR A 625 12.09 -32.38 10.89
N TYR A 626 11.40 -33.43 11.31
CA TYR A 626 10.76 -34.40 10.42
C TYR A 626 9.35 -34.73 10.90
N VAL A 627 8.43 -34.94 10.00
CA VAL A 627 7.21 -35.65 10.37
C VAL A 627 7.61 -37.08 10.73
N LYS A 628 7.11 -37.60 11.84
CA LYS A 628 7.44 -38.95 12.33
C LYS A 628 7.31 -40.00 11.23
N GLY A 629 8.33 -40.84 11.07
CA GLY A 629 8.43 -41.85 10.03
C GLY A 629 9.02 -41.38 8.70
N THR A 630 9.47 -40.09 8.61
CA THR A 630 10.19 -39.57 7.45
C THR A 630 11.66 -39.22 7.75
N GLU A 631 12.12 -39.47 8.97
CA GLU A 631 13.48 -39.23 9.40
C GLU A 631 14.48 -40.21 8.75
N PRO A 632 15.73 -39.80 8.51
CA PRO A 632 16.74 -40.68 7.91
C PRO A 632 16.97 -41.95 8.73
N GLY A 633 17.02 -43.09 8.05
CA GLY A 633 17.33 -44.41 8.66
C GLY A 633 16.13 -45.12 9.31
N VAL A 634 14.96 -44.54 9.28
CA VAL A 634 13.70 -45.19 9.74
C VAL A 634 12.81 -45.46 8.54
N SER A 635 12.50 -46.73 8.27
CA SER A 635 11.42 -47.03 7.31
C SER A 635 10.07 -46.75 7.96
N ARG A 636 9.10 -46.29 7.17
CA ARG A 636 7.72 -46.02 7.65
C ARG A 636 7.09 -47.27 8.31
N GLU A 637 7.41 -48.44 7.78
CA GLU A 637 6.98 -49.75 8.32
C GLU A 637 7.55 -50.03 9.71
N GLN A 638 8.85 -49.73 9.92
CA GLN A 638 9.48 -49.88 11.24
C GLN A 638 8.94 -48.93 12.27
N TYR A 639 8.53 -47.73 11.86
CA TYR A 639 7.92 -46.75 12.76
C TYR A 639 6.55 -47.20 13.28
N VAL A 640 5.69 -47.69 12.37
CA VAL A 640 4.35 -48.20 12.73
C VAL A 640 4.46 -49.38 13.69
N MET A 641 5.37 -50.33 13.41
CA MET A 641 5.61 -51.47 14.33
C MET A 641 6.14 -51.07 15.70
N ASN A 642 6.92 -49.99 15.82
CA ASN A 642 7.40 -49.49 17.10
C ASN A 642 6.31 -48.71 17.91
N GLU A 643 5.38 -48.07 17.25
CA GLU A 643 4.22 -47.41 17.90
C GLU A 643 3.20 -48.44 18.40
N GLU A 644 2.92 -49.48 17.61
CA GLU A 644 2.06 -50.58 18.05
C GLU A 644 2.60 -51.30 19.27
N LYS A 645 3.92 -51.55 19.33
CA LYS A 645 4.58 -52.12 20.51
C LYS A 645 4.54 -51.22 21.76
N LYS A 646 4.51 -49.88 21.61
CA LYS A 646 4.40 -48.94 22.72
C LYS A 646 2.98 -48.79 23.26
N GLN A 647 1.98 -49.22 22.50
CA GLN A 647 0.57 -49.23 22.96
C GLN A 647 0.18 -50.54 23.65
N GLU A 648 1.03 -51.58 23.52
CA GLU A 648 0.84 -52.88 24.17
C GLU A 648 1.58 -53.02 25.50
N ASP A 649 2.54 -52.14 25.84
CA ASP A 649 3.22 -51.97 27.13
C ASP A 649 2.58 -50.83 27.94
#